data_2e96276fd233bc9dfdd7711a96e8bc9b
#
_entry.id   2e96276fd233bc9dfdd7711a96e8bc9b
#
_cell.length_a   1.000
_cell.length_b   1.000
_cell.length_c   1.000
_cell.angle_alpha   90.00
_cell.angle_beta   90.00
_cell.angle_gamma   90.00
#
_symmetry.space_group_name_H-M   'P 1'
#
loop_
_entity.id
_entity.type
_entity.pdbx_description
1 polymer ?
#
loop_
_entity_poly.entity_id
_entity_poly.type
_entity_poly.pdbx_seq_one_letter_code
_entity_poly.pdbx_strand_id
1 'polypeptide(L)'
;MVRRIMKQNPPVIVLTGFRATGKTSVGRLLAARLGYTFVDADAVLCERLGGSVAEIVARSGWASFRQAERELLRESRAMARTVLATGGGAIEHAAEWRGLRDHALVVWLEADEATIRRRMAGDAQTAAQRPSLTGDAPADEIAALLARRTPLYAAGADIRLNTAGRTPEQLVEELAETVMVKQAARRMGGPGAQEPSAEALPRGRESMGEDTSSAIRSVWLVTREYEGLAGAGGVKDVCRQLAESLVAHAGCAVRVVLPRYGFVDAAHLGFTAVDLGDGGGRIGGRRFDHVFEIDMHYAGEERRERVAFWQVTINGVQIFLVEADRFATKRGVYTYTEEDELEVAWQRAGGGHFDYFAMNVLLQKAALDLMILLEERPDVVHCHDGHAAILPAMMRENAGWRTYFRRTGAVVTVHNAGQGYHQEVDDLEFARAVTGLPERLILSSRLGGSFDPFLAASPYAVLNTVSENYGRELQETPDDARTGWLGHALLDRGVHLAGITNGIDPASFDPSRPEPLGLAAAFDVGRGELAGKRVCKEALLRRIGAGGPWERVKQFGALPAEADPPLFTFIGRLTAQKGVDILIRAIGDLLPLEPSARFLVFGSGAPELEQQLESLTASDLGLDRVCFLRGFDPLLANSIYAAGDFFLIPSRYEPCGLTDYIAQLLGNLPIVHRVGGLVKVIDGETGFAYDENTPEALALAMGRALTTYADDPGAIGAMQVAAVERIARLHTWEKVMHDYLLLYRQARRLHPIGR
;
A
#
# COMPACT_ATOMS: atom_id res chain seq x y z
N MET A 1 17.76 13.30 32.42
CA MET A 1 16.79 14.06 33.22
C MET A 1 15.35 13.84 32.73
N VAL A 2 15.08 13.74 31.45
CA VAL A 2 13.73 13.47 30.87
C VAL A 2 13.18 12.08 31.23
N ARG A 3 14.02 11.03 31.36
CA ARG A 3 13.62 9.67 31.76
C ARG A 3 13.03 9.52 33.17
N ARG A 4 13.19 10.52 34.04
CA ARG A 4 12.72 10.45 35.44
C ARG A 4 11.33 11.07 35.65
N ILE A 5 10.91 11.93 34.72
CA ILE A 5 9.63 12.66 34.79
C ILE A 5 8.45 11.82 34.27
N MET A 6 8.69 10.91 33.31
CA MET A 6 7.63 10.07 32.71
C MET A 6 7.13 8.93 33.61
N LYS A 7 7.77 8.62 34.71
CA LYS A 7 7.36 7.54 35.63
C LYS A 7 6.34 7.92 36.72
N GLN A 8 5.99 9.20 36.87
CA GLN A 8 5.20 9.66 38.01
C GLN A 8 3.89 10.40 37.72
N ASN A 9 3.58 10.83 36.48
CA ASN A 9 2.34 11.53 36.16
C ASN A 9 1.45 10.78 35.18
N PRO A 10 0.20 10.42 35.52
CA PRO A 10 -0.76 9.88 34.57
C PRO A 10 -1.10 10.92 33.48
N PRO A 11 -1.39 10.51 32.25
CA PRO A 11 -1.54 11.41 31.11
C PRO A 11 -2.73 12.36 31.25
N VAL A 12 -2.64 13.50 30.58
CA VAL A 12 -3.76 14.38 30.31
C VAL A 12 -4.64 13.76 29.24
N ILE A 13 -5.96 13.82 29.38
CA ILE A 13 -6.93 13.45 28.35
C ILE A 13 -7.48 14.73 27.73
N VAL A 14 -7.29 14.94 26.44
CA VAL A 14 -7.75 16.13 25.72
C VAL A 14 -8.97 15.77 24.90
N LEU A 15 -10.09 16.46 25.13
CA LEU A 15 -11.29 16.36 24.30
C LEU A 15 -11.30 17.52 23.31
N THR A 16 -11.27 17.18 22.00
CA THR A 16 -11.35 18.14 20.90
C THR A 16 -12.54 17.86 20.00
N GLY A 17 -12.86 18.78 19.11
CA GLY A 17 -13.97 18.67 18.16
C GLY A 17 -14.71 19.98 17.99
N PHE A 18 -15.62 20.03 17.04
CA PHE A 18 -16.40 21.22 16.72
C PHE A 18 -17.29 21.66 17.90
N ARG A 19 -17.81 22.89 17.86
CA ARG A 19 -18.80 23.36 18.86
C ARG A 19 -20.05 22.44 18.85
N ALA A 20 -20.71 22.32 20.02
CA ALA A 20 -21.88 21.44 20.22
C ALA A 20 -21.65 19.92 20.02
N THR A 21 -20.39 19.43 19.99
CA THR A 21 -20.10 18.00 19.97
C THR A 21 -20.11 17.31 21.35
N GLY A 22 -20.38 18.08 22.44
CA GLY A 22 -20.53 17.51 23.78
C GLY A 22 -19.26 17.47 24.62
N LYS A 23 -18.17 18.16 24.26
CA LYS A 23 -16.87 18.14 24.96
C LYS A 23 -16.98 18.43 26.46
N THR A 24 -17.72 19.47 26.85
CA THR A 24 -17.88 19.86 28.24
C THR A 24 -18.68 18.83 29.04
N SER A 25 -19.78 18.30 28.49
CA SER A 25 -20.63 17.31 29.15
C SER A 25 -19.91 15.97 29.31
N VAL A 26 -19.34 15.46 28.24
CA VAL A 26 -18.56 14.21 28.24
C VAL A 26 -17.32 14.37 29.14
N GLY A 27 -16.63 15.51 29.04
CA GLY A 27 -15.42 15.77 29.83
C GLY A 27 -15.65 15.78 31.35
N ARG A 28 -16.73 16.40 31.83
CA ARG A 28 -17.08 16.37 33.26
C ARG A 28 -17.39 14.97 33.76
N LEU A 29 -18.18 14.23 33.02
CA LEU A 29 -18.55 12.85 33.39
C LEU A 29 -17.33 11.90 33.31
N LEU A 30 -16.49 12.05 32.30
CA LEU A 30 -15.27 11.26 32.17
C LEU A 30 -14.28 11.56 33.31
N ALA A 31 -14.09 12.82 33.65
CA ALA A 31 -13.22 13.22 34.76
C ALA A 31 -13.72 12.63 36.09
N ALA A 32 -15.02 12.72 36.35
CA ALA A 32 -15.63 12.14 37.54
C ALA A 32 -15.44 10.60 37.56
N ARG A 33 -15.63 9.91 36.40
CA ARG A 33 -15.50 8.46 36.29
C ARG A 33 -14.07 7.95 36.50
N LEU A 34 -13.06 8.76 36.11
CA LEU A 34 -11.64 8.42 36.22
C LEU A 34 -10.96 8.95 37.49
N GLY A 35 -11.65 9.77 38.28
CA GLY A 35 -11.06 10.52 39.40
C GLY A 35 -10.02 11.55 38.97
N TYR A 36 -10.29 12.26 37.87
CA TYR A 36 -9.45 13.29 37.25
C TYR A 36 -10.05 14.67 37.48
N THR A 37 -9.23 15.71 37.38
CA THR A 37 -9.69 17.08 37.35
C THR A 37 -10.28 17.42 35.97
N PHE A 38 -11.42 18.11 35.92
CA PHE A 38 -11.98 18.61 34.67
C PHE A 38 -11.58 20.09 34.47
N VAL A 39 -11.09 20.40 33.25
CA VAL A 39 -10.74 21.77 32.84
C VAL A 39 -11.44 22.08 31.51
N ASP A 40 -12.22 23.14 31.45
CA ASP A 40 -12.79 23.68 30.21
C ASP A 40 -11.94 24.89 29.78
N ALA A 41 -11.27 24.74 28.61
CA ALA A 41 -10.35 25.77 28.11
C ALA A 41 -11.07 27.10 27.82
N ASP A 42 -12.27 27.06 27.25
CA ASP A 42 -13.04 28.30 26.99
C ASP A 42 -13.41 28.99 28.30
N ALA A 43 -13.79 28.26 29.35
CA ALA A 43 -14.10 28.82 30.66
C ALA A 43 -12.88 29.46 31.32
N VAL A 44 -11.71 28.78 31.29
CA VAL A 44 -10.45 29.32 31.83
C VAL A 44 -10.06 30.63 31.13
N LEU A 45 -10.19 30.66 29.78
CA LEU A 45 -9.86 31.85 29.00
C LEU A 45 -10.83 33.03 29.32
N CYS A 46 -12.12 32.74 29.46
CA CYS A 46 -13.11 33.76 29.88
C CYS A 46 -12.81 34.35 31.26
N GLU A 47 -12.41 33.51 32.21
CA GLU A 47 -12.01 33.95 33.55
C GLU A 47 -10.74 34.81 33.52
N ARG A 48 -9.69 34.36 32.83
CA ARG A 48 -8.40 35.07 32.73
C ARG A 48 -8.51 36.42 32.03
N LEU A 49 -9.33 36.49 30.98
CA LEU A 49 -9.46 37.69 30.15
C LEU A 49 -10.61 38.60 30.59
N GLY A 50 -11.41 38.18 31.56
CA GLY A 50 -12.49 38.97 32.18
C GLY A 50 -13.63 39.28 31.21
N GLY A 51 -14.48 38.27 30.92
CA GLY A 51 -15.68 38.42 30.09
C GLY A 51 -15.98 37.16 29.26
N SER A 52 -17.09 37.17 28.54
CA SER A 52 -17.44 36.15 27.57
C SER A 52 -16.52 36.20 26.33
N VAL A 53 -16.45 35.12 25.57
CA VAL A 53 -15.66 35.09 24.31
C VAL A 53 -16.07 36.26 23.39
N ALA A 54 -17.38 36.56 23.31
CA ALA A 54 -17.90 37.67 22.50
C ALA A 54 -17.38 39.04 22.97
N GLU A 55 -17.42 39.29 24.26
CA GLU A 55 -16.93 40.55 24.87
C GLU A 55 -15.42 40.71 24.75
N ILE A 56 -14.67 39.63 24.93
CA ILE A 56 -13.21 39.61 24.79
C ILE A 56 -12.82 39.91 23.33
N VAL A 57 -13.47 39.25 22.36
CA VAL A 57 -13.22 39.47 20.95
C VAL A 57 -13.62 40.88 20.51
N ALA A 58 -14.76 41.38 20.98
CA ALA A 58 -15.20 42.78 20.72
C ALA A 58 -14.20 43.80 21.25
N ARG A 59 -13.62 43.55 22.45
CA ARG A 59 -12.68 44.44 23.10
C ARG A 59 -11.26 44.35 22.57
N SER A 60 -10.76 43.16 22.31
CA SER A 60 -9.34 42.89 22.08
C SER A 60 -9.03 42.14 20.76
N GLY A 61 -10.06 41.77 19.99
CA GLY A 61 -9.94 41.06 18.71
C GLY A 61 -9.61 39.59 18.84
N TRP A 62 -9.83 38.85 17.76
CA TRP A 62 -9.53 37.43 17.67
C TRP A 62 -8.05 37.08 17.89
N ALA A 63 -7.12 37.95 17.46
CA ALA A 63 -5.69 37.71 17.61
C ALA A 63 -5.26 37.55 19.07
N SER A 64 -5.80 38.39 19.96
CA SER A 64 -5.54 38.35 21.40
C SER A 64 -6.10 37.07 22.03
N PHE A 65 -7.33 36.70 21.69
CA PHE A 65 -7.92 35.43 22.15
C PHE A 65 -7.10 34.21 21.70
N ARG A 66 -6.68 34.17 20.44
CA ARG A 66 -5.85 33.09 19.90
C ARG A 66 -4.47 33.01 20.54
N GLN A 67 -3.90 34.15 20.98
CA GLN A 67 -2.64 34.16 21.72
C GLN A 67 -2.81 33.50 23.09
N ALA A 68 -3.87 33.88 23.84
CA ALA A 68 -4.17 33.28 25.14
C ALA A 68 -4.49 31.78 25.03
N GLU A 69 -5.18 31.35 23.96
CA GLU A 69 -5.45 29.93 23.65
C GLU A 69 -4.13 29.15 23.45
N ARG A 70 -3.15 29.69 22.71
CA ARG A 70 -1.82 29.09 22.56
C ARG A 70 -1.06 28.95 23.88
N GLU A 71 -1.14 29.98 24.73
CA GLU A 71 -0.50 29.95 26.04
C GLU A 71 -1.09 28.87 26.94
N LEU A 72 -2.42 28.77 26.98
CA LEU A 72 -3.11 27.72 27.75
C LEU A 72 -2.74 26.32 27.25
N LEU A 73 -2.63 26.08 25.92
CA LEU A 73 -2.18 24.82 25.36
C LEU A 73 -0.74 24.47 25.79
N ARG A 74 0.16 25.46 25.89
CA ARG A 74 1.52 25.24 26.40
C ARG A 74 1.54 24.88 27.89
N GLU A 75 0.75 25.57 28.69
CA GLU A 75 0.60 25.30 30.14
C GLU A 75 0.02 23.90 30.39
N SER A 76 -0.91 23.47 29.53
CA SER A 76 -1.58 22.19 29.67
C SER A 76 -0.63 20.99 29.59
N ARG A 77 0.58 21.14 29.03
CA ARG A 77 1.62 20.09 29.01
C ARG A 77 2.12 19.72 30.43
N ALA A 78 2.00 20.61 31.40
CA ALA A 78 2.41 20.36 32.77
C ALA A 78 1.28 19.76 33.64
N MET A 79 0.06 19.64 33.11
CA MET A 79 -1.07 19.07 33.81
C MET A 79 -0.92 17.56 33.99
N ALA A 80 -1.55 17.01 35.03
CA ALA A 80 -1.59 15.57 35.28
C ALA A 80 -2.98 15.19 35.80
N ARG A 81 -3.44 13.97 35.47
CA ARG A 81 -4.77 13.49 35.90
C ARG A 81 -5.88 14.49 35.56
N THR A 82 -5.83 15.05 34.34
CA THR A 82 -6.73 16.10 33.91
C THR A 82 -7.46 15.69 32.64
N VAL A 83 -8.76 15.95 32.55
CA VAL A 83 -9.54 15.93 31.34
C VAL A 83 -9.71 17.38 30.88
N LEU A 84 -9.09 17.73 29.75
CA LEU A 84 -9.11 19.06 29.17
C LEU A 84 -10.07 19.11 27.97
N ALA A 85 -11.14 19.89 28.08
CA ALA A 85 -12.01 20.19 26.93
C ALA A 85 -11.51 21.47 26.25
N THR A 86 -11.08 21.35 24.97
CA THR A 86 -10.53 22.49 24.22
C THR A 86 -11.59 23.26 23.45
N GLY A 87 -11.31 24.53 23.15
CA GLY A 87 -12.08 25.31 22.18
C GLY A 87 -12.03 24.66 20.79
N GLY A 88 -13.09 24.82 19.99
CA GLY A 88 -13.15 24.18 18.64
C GLY A 88 -12.10 24.70 17.65
N GLY A 89 -11.41 25.80 17.94
CA GLY A 89 -10.31 26.31 17.10
C GLY A 89 -8.91 25.97 17.59
N ALA A 90 -8.79 25.38 18.77
CA ALA A 90 -7.49 25.07 19.39
C ALA A 90 -6.61 24.14 18.49
N ILE A 91 -7.21 23.28 17.71
CA ILE A 91 -6.53 22.37 16.76
C ILE A 91 -5.76 23.13 15.66
N GLU A 92 -6.11 24.39 15.38
CA GLU A 92 -5.44 25.21 14.36
C GLU A 92 -4.05 25.72 14.81
N HIS A 93 -3.70 25.58 16.10
CA HIS A 93 -2.39 25.92 16.65
C HIS A 93 -1.40 24.75 16.51
N ALA A 94 -0.96 24.47 15.30
CA ALA A 94 -0.22 23.24 14.95
C ALA A 94 1.03 22.95 15.82
N ALA A 95 1.80 23.98 16.20
CA ALA A 95 3.01 23.84 17.01
C ALA A 95 2.69 23.47 18.47
N GLU A 96 1.72 24.19 19.07
CA GLU A 96 1.26 23.94 20.43
C GLU A 96 0.54 22.61 20.56
N TRP A 97 -0.29 22.28 19.54
CA TRP A 97 -1.02 21.03 19.47
C TRP A 97 -0.09 19.82 19.39
N ARG A 98 0.95 19.87 18.52
CA ARG A 98 1.97 18.81 18.44
C ARG A 98 2.62 18.56 19.79
N GLY A 99 3.07 19.61 20.46
CA GLY A 99 3.69 19.44 21.76
C GLY A 99 2.73 19.01 22.89
N LEU A 100 1.42 19.23 22.75
CA LEU A 100 0.41 18.69 23.67
C LEU A 100 0.19 17.20 23.45
N ARG A 101 0.13 16.73 22.21
CA ARG A 101 0.01 15.31 21.86
C ARG A 101 1.11 14.42 22.43
N ASP A 102 2.33 14.93 22.54
CA ASP A 102 3.45 14.17 23.12
C ASP A 102 3.22 13.77 24.59
N HIS A 103 2.30 14.49 25.29
CA HIS A 103 2.05 14.32 26.72
C HIS A 103 0.60 13.97 27.05
N ALA A 104 -0.31 13.96 26.08
CA ALA A 104 -1.74 13.78 26.27
C ALA A 104 -2.30 12.62 25.40
N LEU A 105 -3.44 12.11 25.82
CA LEU A 105 -4.30 11.27 24.99
C LEU A 105 -5.41 12.16 24.40
N VAL A 106 -5.42 12.35 23.09
CA VAL A 106 -6.37 13.24 22.41
C VAL A 106 -7.56 12.46 21.89
N VAL A 107 -8.77 12.89 22.26
CA VAL A 107 -10.04 12.32 21.84
C VAL A 107 -10.80 13.34 21.01
N TRP A 108 -11.12 13.01 19.78
CA TRP A 108 -11.99 13.80 18.93
C TRP A 108 -13.45 13.34 19.06
N LEU A 109 -14.28 14.26 19.59
CA LEU A 109 -15.74 14.09 19.60
C LEU A 109 -16.31 14.62 18.29
N GLU A 110 -16.74 13.70 17.44
CA GLU A 110 -17.28 13.99 16.13
C GLU A 110 -18.81 14.04 16.13
N ALA A 111 -19.39 14.89 15.30
CA ALA A 111 -20.80 14.85 14.91
C ALA A 111 -20.96 15.37 13.49
N ASP A 112 -21.97 14.86 12.77
CA ASP A 112 -22.33 15.39 11.47
C ASP A 112 -22.93 16.80 11.57
N GLU A 113 -22.91 17.51 10.45
CA GLU A 113 -23.39 18.89 10.36
C GLU A 113 -24.84 19.04 10.83
N ALA A 114 -25.72 18.10 10.46
CA ALA A 114 -27.13 18.12 10.84
C ALA A 114 -27.31 18.00 12.35
N THR A 115 -26.52 17.14 12.99
CA THR A 115 -26.51 16.98 14.47
C THR A 115 -25.97 18.21 15.16
N ILE A 116 -24.90 18.84 14.65
CA ILE A 116 -24.33 20.08 15.18
C ILE A 116 -25.37 21.21 15.08
N ARG A 117 -26.00 21.40 13.93
CA ARG A 117 -27.04 22.42 13.72
C ARG A 117 -28.22 22.23 14.67
N ARG A 118 -28.72 21.01 14.80
CA ARG A 118 -29.83 20.68 15.70
C ARG A 118 -29.49 20.99 17.18
N ARG A 119 -28.28 20.61 17.62
CA ARG A 119 -27.84 20.88 19.00
C ARG A 119 -27.61 22.37 19.25
N MET A 120 -27.10 23.11 18.29
CA MET A 120 -26.94 24.57 18.40
C MET A 120 -28.26 25.31 18.42
N ALA A 121 -29.27 24.86 17.70
CA ALA A 121 -30.62 25.43 17.69
C ALA A 121 -31.37 25.20 19.02
N GLY A 122 -31.06 24.10 19.72
CA GLY A 122 -31.63 23.76 21.03
C GLY A 122 -30.98 24.44 22.24
N ASP A 123 -29.82 25.10 22.07
CA ASP A 123 -29.07 25.72 23.14
C ASP A 123 -29.05 27.26 23.00
N ALA A 124 -30.06 27.89 23.61
CA ALA A 124 -30.24 29.36 23.57
C ALA A 124 -29.04 30.14 24.17
N GLN A 125 -28.24 29.54 25.06
CA GLN A 125 -27.08 30.22 25.67
C GLN A 125 -25.88 30.24 24.71
N THR A 126 -25.70 29.23 23.87
CA THR A 126 -24.59 29.16 22.92
C THR A 126 -24.72 30.16 21.76
N ALA A 127 -25.94 30.47 21.34
CA ALA A 127 -26.20 31.41 20.23
C ALA A 127 -25.89 32.87 20.60
N ALA A 128 -26.12 33.25 21.85
CA ALA A 128 -25.92 34.64 22.35
C ALA A 128 -24.46 34.96 22.76
N GLN A 129 -23.63 33.94 22.99
CA GLN A 129 -22.30 34.13 23.63
C GLN A 129 -21.12 34.11 22.65
N ARG A 130 -21.30 33.81 21.35
CA ARG A 130 -20.19 33.68 20.41
C ARG A 130 -20.46 34.43 19.10
N PRO A 131 -19.63 35.44 18.76
CA PRO A 131 -19.74 36.17 17.50
C PRO A 131 -19.38 35.26 16.31
N SER A 132 -19.90 35.60 15.13
CA SER A 132 -19.46 34.99 13.85
C SER A 132 -17.96 35.17 13.66
N LEU A 133 -17.30 34.15 13.14
CA LEU A 133 -15.85 34.16 12.84
C LEU A 133 -15.56 34.80 11.47
N THR A 134 -16.50 34.76 10.53
CA THR A 134 -16.32 35.20 9.15
C THR A 134 -17.25 36.36 8.76
N GLY A 135 -18.34 36.60 9.51
CA GLY A 135 -19.36 37.59 9.14
C GLY A 135 -20.41 37.09 8.14
N ASP A 136 -20.32 35.83 7.73
CA ASP A 136 -21.26 35.18 6.80
C ASP A 136 -22.52 34.69 7.50
N ALA A 137 -23.51 34.24 6.74
CA ALA A 137 -24.71 33.61 7.29
C ALA A 137 -24.34 32.40 8.16
N PRO A 138 -24.95 32.21 9.37
CA PRO A 138 -24.53 31.15 10.32
C PRO A 138 -24.51 29.73 9.75
N ALA A 139 -25.28 29.47 8.71
CA ALA A 139 -25.35 28.17 8.06
C ALA A 139 -24.11 27.87 7.20
N ASP A 140 -23.65 28.82 6.42
CA ASP A 140 -22.51 28.66 5.50
C ASP A 140 -21.18 28.65 6.27
N GLU A 141 -21.12 29.41 7.37
CA GLU A 141 -19.97 29.43 8.29
C GLU A 141 -19.70 28.04 8.91
N ILE A 142 -20.76 27.31 9.32
CA ILE A 142 -20.60 25.98 9.94
C ILE A 142 -19.99 24.99 8.93
N ALA A 143 -20.53 24.92 7.71
CA ALA A 143 -20.04 24.02 6.68
C ALA A 143 -18.58 24.29 6.31
N ALA A 144 -18.22 25.56 6.08
CA ALA A 144 -16.86 25.97 5.73
C ALA A 144 -15.85 25.68 6.87
N LEU A 145 -16.23 25.95 8.13
CA LEU A 145 -15.36 25.68 9.29
C LEU A 145 -15.22 24.18 9.55
N LEU A 146 -16.27 23.38 9.36
CA LEU A 146 -16.21 21.93 9.46
C LEU A 146 -15.27 21.35 8.37
N ALA A 147 -15.46 21.75 7.12
CA ALA A 147 -14.61 21.31 6.02
C ALA A 147 -13.12 21.60 6.29
N ARG A 148 -12.80 22.79 6.83
CA ARG A 148 -11.44 23.18 7.18
C ARG A 148 -10.87 22.43 8.38
N ARG A 149 -11.67 22.19 9.44
CA ARG A 149 -11.18 21.64 10.73
C ARG A 149 -11.26 20.15 10.84
N THR A 150 -12.17 19.48 10.13
CA THR A 150 -12.32 18.02 10.16
C THR A 150 -11.01 17.29 9.85
N PRO A 151 -10.22 17.67 8.81
CA PRO A 151 -8.92 17.06 8.57
C PRO A 151 -7.93 17.27 9.74
N LEU A 152 -7.95 18.44 10.38
CA LEU A 152 -7.07 18.73 11.51
C LEU A 152 -7.44 17.91 12.75
N TYR A 153 -8.75 17.76 13.05
CA TYR A 153 -9.20 16.89 14.14
C TYR A 153 -8.81 15.44 13.87
N ALA A 154 -9.01 14.94 12.65
CA ALA A 154 -8.66 13.57 12.27
C ALA A 154 -7.16 13.30 12.44
N ALA A 155 -6.30 14.22 11.98
CA ALA A 155 -4.85 14.10 12.11
C ALA A 155 -4.34 14.34 13.53
N GLY A 156 -5.09 15.11 14.34
CA GLY A 156 -4.68 15.56 15.66
C GLY A 156 -5.15 14.69 16.82
N ALA A 157 -5.95 13.64 16.61
CA ALA A 157 -6.57 12.82 17.65
C ALA A 157 -6.02 11.39 17.70
N ASP A 158 -5.98 10.80 18.91
CA ASP A 158 -5.62 9.39 19.15
C ASP A 158 -6.86 8.47 19.21
N ILE A 159 -8.03 9.05 19.49
CA ILE A 159 -9.33 8.37 19.55
C ILE A 159 -10.36 9.25 18.85
N ARG A 160 -11.17 8.64 17.98
CA ARG A 160 -12.32 9.27 17.34
C ARG A 160 -13.60 8.67 17.88
N LEU A 161 -14.55 9.49 18.31
CA LEU A 161 -15.80 9.08 18.93
C LEU A 161 -16.98 9.82 18.32
N ASN A 162 -17.83 9.12 17.59
CA ASN A 162 -19.03 9.70 17.00
C ASN A 162 -20.10 9.91 18.09
N THR A 163 -20.60 11.14 18.20
CA THR A 163 -21.57 11.54 19.23
C THR A 163 -23.00 11.64 18.73
N ALA A 164 -23.27 11.37 17.46
CA ALA A 164 -24.61 11.42 16.89
C ALA A 164 -25.52 10.33 17.47
N GLY A 165 -26.71 10.69 17.93
CA GLY A 165 -27.68 9.73 18.51
C GLY A 165 -27.33 9.11 19.85
N ARG A 166 -26.25 9.56 20.51
CA ARG A 166 -25.72 8.96 21.76
C ARG A 166 -25.79 9.96 22.93
N THR A 167 -26.03 9.43 24.14
CA THR A 167 -25.98 10.23 25.35
C THR A 167 -24.55 10.41 25.87
N PRO A 168 -24.25 11.48 26.65
CA PRO A 168 -22.92 11.66 27.24
C PRO A 168 -22.48 10.48 28.11
N GLU A 169 -23.37 9.81 28.80
CA GLU A 169 -23.09 8.65 29.64
C GLU A 169 -22.63 7.44 28.82
N GLN A 170 -23.29 7.15 27.70
CA GLN A 170 -22.90 6.08 26.77
C GLN A 170 -21.52 6.35 26.17
N LEU A 171 -21.23 7.60 25.83
CA LEU A 171 -19.92 8.00 25.31
C LEU A 171 -18.82 7.85 26.36
N VAL A 172 -19.11 8.17 27.62
CA VAL A 172 -18.15 8.06 28.73
C VAL A 172 -17.84 6.60 29.06
N GLU A 173 -18.82 5.71 29.00
CA GLU A 173 -18.60 4.29 29.29
C GLU A 173 -17.64 3.66 28.27
N GLU A 174 -17.88 3.86 26.97
CA GLU A 174 -16.98 3.41 25.92
C GLU A 174 -15.58 4.04 26.01
N LEU A 175 -15.56 5.35 26.29
CA LEU A 175 -14.30 6.09 26.37
C LEU A 175 -13.48 5.68 27.59
N ALA A 176 -14.11 5.46 28.76
CA ALA A 176 -13.42 5.04 29.97
C ALA A 176 -12.75 3.67 29.79
N GLU A 177 -13.43 2.71 29.17
CA GLU A 177 -12.84 1.41 28.84
C GLU A 177 -11.66 1.55 27.88
N THR A 178 -11.81 2.32 26.79
CA THR A 178 -10.77 2.57 25.82
C THR A 178 -9.55 3.27 26.44
N VAL A 179 -9.76 4.25 27.29
CA VAL A 179 -8.70 4.97 28.01
C VAL A 179 -7.97 4.03 28.98
N MET A 180 -8.69 3.18 29.72
CA MET A 180 -8.09 2.22 30.64
C MET A 180 -7.23 1.18 29.91
N VAL A 181 -7.70 0.67 28.75
CA VAL A 181 -6.95 -0.26 27.90
C VAL A 181 -5.70 0.41 27.33
N LYS A 182 -5.80 1.61 26.78
CA LYS A 182 -4.63 2.37 26.25
C LYS A 182 -3.65 2.78 27.36
N GLN A 183 -4.12 3.07 28.56
CA GLN A 183 -3.24 3.34 29.71
C GLN A 183 -2.54 2.07 30.20
N ALA A 184 -3.22 0.92 30.19
CA ALA A 184 -2.62 -0.37 30.51
C ALA A 184 -1.57 -0.78 29.47
N ALA A 185 -1.84 -0.60 28.19
CA ALA A 185 -0.88 -0.87 27.12
C ALA A 185 0.37 0.03 27.20
N ARG A 186 0.20 1.33 27.53
CA ARG A 186 1.34 2.26 27.78
C ARG A 186 2.12 1.91 29.07
N ARG A 187 1.51 1.26 30.04
CA ARG A 187 2.20 0.76 31.26
C ARG A 187 2.98 -0.52 31.01
N MET A 188 2.55 -1.34 30.06
CA MET A 188 3.23 -2.61 29.67
C MET A 188 4.30 -2.39 28.61
N GLY A 189 4.22 -1.32 27.80
CA GLY A 189 5.23 -0.92 26.85
C GLY A 189 6.33 -0.11 27.55
N GLY A 190 7.52 -0.69 27.69
CA GLY A 190 8.71 -0.02 28.18
C GLY A 190 9.11 1.18 27.29
N PRO A 191 9.91 2.14 27.81
CA PRO A 191 10.13 3.43 27.17
C PRO A 191 11.08 3.33 25.99
N GLY A 192 10.73 3.95 24.88
CA GLY A 192 11.67 4.41 23.88
C GLY A 192 11.43 4.00 22.45
N ALA A 193 10.54 4.70 21.77
CA ALA A 193 10.72 4.96 20.37
C ALA A 193 11.04 6.45 20.22
N GLN A 194 12.30 6.79 20.20
CA GLN A 194 12.78 8.02 19.57
C GLN A 194 12.83 7.75 18.07
N GLU A 195 12.32 8.70 17.28
CA GLU A 195 12.60 8.78 15.86
C GLU A 195 14.11 8.65 15.63
N PRO A 196 14.58 7.79 14.74
CA PRO A 196 15.95 7.86 14.27
C PRO A 196 16.01 9.01 13.25
N SER A 197 16.69 10.10 13.63
CA SER A 197 17.32 10.98 12.66
C SER A 197 18.14 10.12 11.70
N ALA A 198 18.11 10.50 10.41
CA ALA A 198 18.87 9.85 9.35
C ALA A 198 20.38 10.00 9.56
N GLU A 199 20.93 9.31 10.56
CA GLU A 199 22.36 9.06 10.70
C GLU A 199 22.58 7.89 11.67
N ALA A 200 23.28 6.87 11.12
CA ALA A 200 24.02 5.84 11.83
C ALA A 200 23.23 4.78 12.61
N LEU A 201 22.94 3.69 11.92
CA LEU A 201 22.91 2.37 12.57
C LEU A 201 24.32 2.05 13.11
N PRO A 202 24.50 1.71 14.39
CA PRO A 202 25.80 1.35 14.92
C PRO A 202 26.24 0.00 14.35
N ARG A 203 27.34 0.01 13.59
CA ARG A 203 28.14 -1.19 13.33
C ARG A 203 28.82 -1.59 14.63
N GLY A 204 28.23 -2.52 15.35
CA GLY A 204 28.81 -3.18 16.49
C GLY A 204 28.74 -4.69 16.28
N ARG A 205 29.82 -5.30 15.80
CA ARG A 205 30.07 -6.73 15.98
C ARG A 205 30.26 -6.97 17.46
N GLU A 206 29.28 -7.52 18.12
CA GLU A 206 29.48 -8.33 19.32
C GLU A 206 28.89 -9.70 19.07
N SER A 207 29.73 -10.69 19.10
CA SER A 207 29.44 -12.11 19.07
C SER A 207 28.65 -12.49 20.32
N MET A 208 27.32 -12.41 20.25
CA MET A 208 26.45 -13.13 21.18
C MET A 208 26.09 -14.45 20.53
N GLY A 209 26.31 -15.54 21.26
CA GLY A 209 26.06 -16.90 20.82
C GLY A 209 24.68 -17.01 20.18
N GLU A 210 24.64 -17.51 18.96
CA GLU A 210 23.42 -17.77 18.20
C GLU A 210 22.56 -18.76 18.98
N ASP A 211 21.44 -18.28 19.49
CA ASP A 211 20.37 -19.14 19.93
C ASP A 211 19.77 -19.82 18.67
N THR A 212 20.25 -21.02 18.40
CA THR A 212 19.86 -21.84 17.25
C THR A 212 18.36 -22.15 17.19
N SER A 213 17.60 -21.82 18.26
CA SER A 213 16.15 -21.98 18.33
C SER A 213 15.34 -20.91 17.58
N SER A 214 15.98 -19.80 17.18
CA SER A 214 15.33 -18.65 16.52
C SER A 214 15.49 -18.60 15.00
N ALA A 215 16.25 -19.50 14.39
CA ALA A 215 16.48 -19.54 12.95
C ALA A 215 15.20 -19.92 12.18
N ILE A 216 14.88 -19.17 11.12
CA ILE A 216 13.84 -19.53 10.15
C ILE A 216 14.41 -20.54 9.18
N ARG A 217 13.81 -21.72 9.08
CA ARG A 217 14.28 -22.84 8.25
C ARG A 217 13.31 -23.22 7.14
N SER A 218 12.00 -23.00 7.35
CA SER A 218 10.97 -23.34 6.37
C SER A 218 9.92 -22.26 6.25
N VAL A 219 9.64 -21.85 5.00
CA VAL A 219 8.68 -20.81 4.64
C VAL A 219 7.75 -21.33 3.55
N TRP A 220 6.44 -21.15 3.73
CA TRP A 220 5.44 -21.41 2.73
C TRP A 220 4.84 -20.08 2.25
N LEU A 221 4.91 -19.82 0.94
CA LEU A 221 4.28 -18.67 0.30
C LEU A 221 2.94 -19.12 -0.31
N VAL A 222 1.88 -18.36 -0.03
CA VAL A 222 0.56 -18.58 -0.62
C VAL A 222 0.20 -17.35 -1.43
N THR A 223 0.01 -17.55 -2.74
CA THR A 223 -0.18 -16.45 -3.70
C THR A 223 -1.05 -16.89 -4.87
N ARG A 224 -1.55 -15.93 -5.64
CA ARG A 224 -2.20 -16.19 -6.93
C ARG A 224 -1.28 -16.02 -8.14
N GLU A 225 -0.10 -15.43 -7.91
CA GLU A 225 0.84 -15.07 -8.96
C GLU A 225 2.25 -15.62 -8.65
N TYR A 226 2.90 -16.12 -9.68
CA TYR A 226 4.33 -16.51 -9.67
C TYR A 226 4.88 -16.40 -11.09
N GLU A 227 5.98 -15.68 -11.27
CA GLU A 227 6.57 -15.46 -12.60
C GLU A 227 6.94 -16.76 -13.30
N GLY A 228 6.64 -16.84 -14.59
CA GLY A 228 6.81 -18.04 -15.40
C GLY A 228 5.63 -19.02 -15.35
N LEU A 229 4.66 -18.82 -14.43
CA LEU A 229 3.47 -19.67 -14.28
C LEU A 229 2.17 -18.89 -14.45
N ALA A 230 1.96 -17.88 -13.62
CA ALA A 230 0.75 -17.06 -13.63
C ALA A 230 1.08 -15.66 -13.14
N GLY A 231 0.53 -14.62 -13.78
CA GLY A 231 0.76 -13.25 -13.33
C GLY A 231 -0.05 -12.23 -14.10
N ALA A 232 -0.39 -11.16 -13.39
CA ALA A 232 -1.08 -10.00 -13.95
C ALA A 232 -0.36 -8.67 -13.60
N GLY A 233 0.58 -8.70 -12.65
CA GLY A 233 1.30 -7.52 -12.18
C GLY A 233 2.68 -7.85 -11.64
N GLY A 234 3.25 -6.93 -10.84
CA GLY A 234 4.58 -7.11 -10.22
C GLY A 234 4.63 -8.12 -9.07
N VAL A 235 3.49 -8.57 -8.56
CA VAL A 235 3.44 -9.55 -7.47
C VAL A 235 4.10 -10.87 -7.87
N LYS A 236 3.93 -11.31 -9.13
CA LYS A 236 4.57 -12.51 -9.67
C LYS A 236 6.10 -12.48 -9.54
N ASP A 237 6.69 -11.32 -9.89
CA ASP A 237 8.14 -11.11 -9.84
C ASP A 237 8.65 -11.13 -8.40
N VAL A 238 7.94 -10.44 -7.50
CA VAL A 238 8.26 -10.42 -6.07
C VAL A 238 8.18 -11.81 -5.46
N CYS A 239 7.10 -12.57 -5.71
CA CYS A 239 6.92 -13.92 -5.17
C CYS A 239 8.05 -14.86 -5.62
N ARG A 240 8.42 -14.84 -6.90
CA ARG A 240 9.52 -15.67 -7.41
C ARG A 240 10.87 -15.26 -6.81
N GLN A 241 11.23 -13.98 -6.95
CA GLN A 241 12.55 -13.50 -6.55
C GLN A 241 12.76 -13.57 -5.04
N LEU A 242 11.73 -13.32 -4.22
CA LEU A 242 11.79 -13.52 -2.77
C LEU A 242 11.98 -15.00 -2.42
N ALA A 243 11.23 -15.91 -3.05
CA ALA A 243 11.33 -17.35 -2.81
C ALA A 243 12.73 -17.87 -3.14
N GLU A 244 13.24 -17.53 -4.32
CA GLU A 244 14.59 -17.92 -4.77
C GLU A 244 15.69 -17.33 -3.88
N SER A 245 15.52 -16.06 -3.45
CA SER A 245 16.47 -15.40 -2.53
C SER A 245 16.51 -16.05 -1.15
N LEU A 246 15.35 -16.43 -0.60
CA LEU A 246 15.27 -17.18 0.67
C LEU A 246 15.99 -18.53 0.60
N VAL A 247 15.91 -19.23 -0.54
CA VAL A 247 16.66 -20.46 -0.76
C VAL A 247 18.15 -20.16 -0.89
N ALA A 248 18.53 -19.26 -1.79
CA ALA A 248 19.92 -19.02 -2.15
C ALA A 248 20.76 -18.38 -1.04
N HIS A 249 20.19 -17.41 -0.32
CA HIS A 249 20.93 -16.58 0.61
C HIS A 249 20.61 -16.85 2.10
N ALA A 250 19.40 -17.38 2.40
CA ALA A 250 19.03 -17.73 3.76
C ALA A 250 19.07 -19.22 4.06
N GLY A 251 19.22 -20.07 3.04
CA GLY A 251 19.20 -21.52 3.19
C GLY A 251 17.86 -22.07 3.69
N CYS A 252 16.76 -21.33 3.47
CA CYS A 252 15.43 -21.77 3.83
C CYS A 252 14.91 -22.83 2.88
N ALA A 253 14.17 -23.81 3.40
CA ALA A 253 13.31 -24.66 2.58
C ALA A 253 12.05 -23.85 2.23
N VAL A 254 11.88 -23.51 0.96
CA VAL A 254 10.79 -22.66 0.50
C VAL A 254 9.81 -23.44 -0.34
N ARG A 255 8.50 -23.31 -0.03
CA ARG A 255 7.40 -23.84 -0.83
C ARG A 255 6.48 -22.71 -1.26
N VAL A 256 5.96 -22.82 -2.48
CA VAL A 256 5.00 -21.87 -3.03
C VAL A 256 3.74 -22.63 -3.44
N VAL A 257 2.58 -22.11 -3.05
CA VAL A 257 1.28 -22.68 -3.42
C VAL A 257 0.49 -21.64 -4.19
N LEU A 258 0.03 -22.01 -5.37
CA LEU A 258 -0.81 -21.16 -6.22
C LEU A 258 -1.84 -21.99 -7.03
N PRO A 259 -2.90 -21.38 -7.60
CA PRO A 259 -3.87 -22.09 -8.42
C PRO A 259 -3.27 -22.60 -9.72
N ARG A 260 -3.72 -23.74 -10.18
CA ARG A 260 -3.50 -24.20 -11.55
C ARG A 260 -4.60 -23.66 -12.45
N TYR A 261 -4.34 -22.50 -13.06
CA TYR A 261 -5.28 -21.88 -14.00
C TYR A 261 -5.37 -22.66 -15.32
N GLY A 262 -6.49 -22.50 -16.06
CA GLY A 262 -6.73 -23.19 -17.31
C GLY A 262 -5.65 -23.02 -18.36
N PHE A 263 -4.99 -21.85 -18.39
CA PHE A 263 -3.90 -21.53 -19.31
C PHE A 263 -2.53 -22.11 -18.90
N VAL A 264 -2.39 -22.69 -17.70
CA VAL A 264 -1.14 -23.30 -17.23
C VAL A 264 -1.10 -24.76 -17.64
N ASP A 265 -0.21 -25.13 -18.55
CA ASP A 265 0.06 -26.52 -18.88
C ASP A 265 1.12 -27.10 -17.94
N ALA A 266 0.65 -27.61 -16.81
CA ALA A 266 1.50 -28.14 -15.75
C ALA A 266 2.42 -29.28 -16.25
N ALA A 267 1.92 -30.16 -17.12
CA ALA A 267 2.70 -31.30 -17.64
C ALA A 267 3.84 -30.84 -18.56
N HIS A 268 3.57 -29.87 -19.44
CA HIS A 268 4.58 -29.29 -20.33
C HIS A 268 5.67 -28.55 -19.57
N LEU A 269 5.30 -27.93 -18.42
CA LEU A 269 6.22 -27.23 -17.52
C LEU A 269 6.98 -28.18 -16.56
N GLY A 270 6.83 -29.49 -16.72
CA GLY A 270 7.56 -30.49 -15.95
C GLY A 270 6.97 -30.78 -14.56
N PHE A 271 5.76 -30.33 -14.27
CA PHE A 271 5.09 -30.68 -13.02
C PHE A 271 4.66 -32.15 -13.03
N THR A 272 4.77 -32.78 -11.88
CA THR A 272 4.25 -34.13 -11.61
C THR A 272 3.11 -34.05 -10.59
N ALA A 273 2.16 -34.98 -10.68
CA ALA A 273 1.12 -35.07 -9.66
C ALA A 273 1.73 -35.48 -8.30
N VAL A 274 1.25 -34.85 -7.22
CA VAL A 274 1.67 -35.22 -5.87
C VAL A 274 0.99 -36.51 -5.46
N ASP A 275 1.78 -37.49 -5.04
CA ASP A 275 1.30 -38.76 -4.52
C ASP A 275 1.12 -38.67 -2.99
N LEU A 276 -0.11 -38.78 -2.50
CA LEU A 276 -0.45 -38.60 -1.09
C LEU A 276 -1.25 -39.81 -0.51
N GLY A 277 -1.23 -40.97 -1.16
CA GLY A 277 -1.91 -42.21 -0.71
C GLY A 277 -3.18 -42.56 -1.50
N ASP A 278 -4.02 -43.47 -1.01
CA ASP A 278 -5.15 -44.04 -1.75
C ASP A 278 -6.36 -43.10 -1.88
N GLY A 279 -6.95 -42.97 -3.05
CA GLY A 279 -8.17 -42.16 -3.26
C GLY A 279 -8.29 -41.45 -4.61
N GLY A 280 -8.02 -42.14 -5.71
CA GLY A 280 -8.03 -41.57 -7.05
C GLY A 280 -9.39 -41.01 -7.50
N GLY A 281 -9.34 -39.94 -8.35
CA GLY A 281 -10.52 -39.26 -8.88
C GLY A 281 -10.24 -38.49 -10.18
N ARG A 282 -11.24 -37.76 -10.68
CA ARG A 282 -11.11 -36.91 -11.85
C ARG A 282 -11.44 -35.46 -11.50
N ILE A 283 -10.62 -34.53 -12.02
CA ILE A 283 -10.85 -33.09 -11.96
C ILE A 283 -10.58 -32.54 -13.37
N GLY A 284 -11.47 -31.72 -13.91
CA GLY A 284 -11.31 -31.15 -15.27
C GLY A 284 -11.16 -32.22 -16.36
N GLY A 285 -11.77 -33.42 -16.19
CA GLY A 285 -11.62 -34.55 -17.09
C GLY A 285 -10.30 -35.32 -16.93
N ARG A 286 -9.30 -34.85 -16.22
CA ARG A 286 -8.03 -35.54 -15.95
C ARG A 286 -8.16 -36.47 -14.75
N ARG A 287 -7.48 -37.61 -14.79
CA ARG A 287 -7.40 -38.56 -13.68
C ARG A 287 -6.20 -38.21 -12.80
N PHE A 288 -6.43 -38.16 -11.49
CA PHE A 288 -5.41 -38.07 -10.46
C PHE A 288 -5.48 -39.30 -9.57
N ASP A 289 -4.35 -39.78 -9.10
CA ASP A 289 -4.29 -40.93 -8.21
C ASP A 289 -4.77 -40.54 -6.79
N HIS A 290 -4.65 -39.24 -6.45
CA HIS A 290 -5.13 -38.70 -5.18
C HIS A 290 -5.95 -37.42 -5.41
N VAL A 291 -7.18 -37.41 -4.90
CA VAL A 291 -8.12 -36.29 -4.94
C VAL A 291 -8.68 -36.09 -3.53
N PHE A 292 -8.61 -34.86 -3.06
CA PHE A 292 -9.13 -34.46 -1.77
C PHE A 292 -10.41 -33.64 -1.91
N GLU A 293 -11.23 -33.66 -0.87
CA GLU A 293 -12.43 -32.83 -0.81
C GLU A 293 -12.24 -31.72 0.20
N ILE A 294 -12.34 -30.49 -0.26
CA ILE A 294 -12.31 -29.27 0.56
C ILE A 294 -13.74 -28.83 0.84
N ASP A 295 -14.07 -28.63 2.10
CA ASP A 295 -15.36 -28.08 2.50
C ASP A 295 -15.49 -26.60 2.10
N MET A 296 -16.47 -26.33 1.25
CA MET A 296 -16.84 -25.02 0.74
C MET A 296 -18.32 -24.73 1.00
N HIS A 297 -18.79 -25.10 2.17
CA HIS A 297 -20.19 -24.96 2.60
C HIS A 297 -20.66 -23.51 2.55
N TYR A 298 -21.83 -23.27 1.95
CA TYR A 298 -22.52 -21.99 2.04
C TYR A 298 -24.02 -22.08 1.71
N ALA A 299 -24.79 -21.07 2.09
CA ALA A 299 -26.23 -20.96 1.84
C ALA A 299 -27.04 -22.17 2.34
N GLY A 300 -26.64 -22.79 3.44
CA GLY A 300 -27.31 -23.97 3.99
C GLY A 300 -27.08 -25.26 3.20
N GLU A 301 -26.25 -25.23 2.16
CA GLU A 301 -25.88 -26.41 1.37
C GLU A 301 -24.48 -26.88 1.71
N GLU A 302 -24.32 -28.17 1.98
CA GLU A 302 -23.03 -28.81 2.08
C GLU A 302 -22.42 -28.90 0.67
N ARG A 303 -21.30 -28.18 0.45
CA ARG A 303 -20.54 -28.23 -0.78
C ARG A 303 -19.13 -28.63 -0.51
N ARG A 304 -18.64 -29.59 -1.32
CA ARG A 304 -17.25 -30.04 -1.29
C ARG A 304 -16.67 -29.87 -2.67
N GLU A 305 -15.51 -29.22 -2.75
CA GLU A 305 -14.76 -29.09 -3.98
C GLU A 305 -13.58 -30.04 -3.98
N ARG A 306 -13.42 -30.78 -5.07
CA ARG A 306 -12.31 -31.70 -5.25
C ARG A 306 -11.07 -30.98 -5.67
N VAL A 307 -9.95 -31.26 -5.01
CA VAL A 307 -8.64 -30.72 -5.33
C VAL A 307 -7.61 -31.84 -5.49
N ALA A 308 -6.64 -31.60 -6.35
CA ALA A 308 -5.42 -32.39 -6.47
C ALA A 308 -4.23 -31.41 -6.56
N PHE A 309 -3.02 -31.94 -6.44
CA PHE A 309 -1.83 -31.10 -6.43
C PHE A 309 -0.82 -31.56 -7.48
N TRP A 310 -0.20 -30.58 -8.10
CA TRP A 310 0.99 -30.74 -8.93
C TRP A 310 2.19 -30.19 -8.19
N GLN A 311 3.38 -30.73 -8.44
CA GLN A 311 4.62 -30.24 -7.86
C GLN A 311 5.76 -30.22 -8.87
N VAL A 312 6.66 -29.25 -8.68
CA VAL A 312 7.94 -29.15 -9.36
C VAL A 312 8.94 -28.44 -8.46
N THR A 313 10.22 -28.65 -8.66
CA THR A 313 11.27 -27.85 -8.01
C THR A 313 11.99 -27.02 -9.07
N ILE A 314 11.98 -25.69 -8.93
CA ILE A 314 12.65 -24.74 -9.83
C ILE A 314 13.56 -23.87 -8.96
N ASN A 315 14.84 -23.78 -9.29
CA ASN A 315 15.84 -22.99 -8.57
C ASN A 315 15.85 -23.24 -7.03
N GLY A 316 15.61 -24.50 -6.62
CA GLY A 316 15.55 -24.90 -5.21
C GLY A 316 14.22 -24.58 -4.51
N VAL A 317 13.30 -23.88 -5.16
CA VAL A 317 11.94 -23.61 -4.66
C VAL A 317 11.03 -24.75 -5.06
N GLN A 318 10.33 -25.37 -4.10
CA GLN A 318 9.29 -26.36 -4.36
C GLN A 318 7.96 -25.66 -4.62
N ILE A 319 7.40 -25.83 -5.80
CA ILE A 319 6.17 -25.15 -6.23
C ILE A 319 5.04 -26.16 -6.34
N PHE A 320 3.91 -25.84 -5.74
CA PHE A 320 2.68 -26.62 -5.78
C PHE A 320 1.59 -25.85 -6.54
N LEU A 321 0.95 -26.51 -7.50
CA LEU A 321 -0.26 -25.99 -8.14
C LEU A 321 -1.47 -26.72 -7.60
N VAL A 322 -2.49 -25.96 -7.20
CA VAL A 322 -3.79 -26.50 -6.77
C VAL A 322 -4.67 -26.70 -8.00
N GLU A 323 -4.91 -27.93 -8.36
CA GLU A 323 -5.85 -28.33 -9.40
C GLU A 323 -7.26 -28.39 -8.79
N ALA A 324 -8.20 -27.64 -9.36
CA ALA A 324 -9.62 -27.71 -9.06
C ALA A 324 -10.43 -27.28 -10.28
N ASP A 325 -11.66 -27.75 -10.43
CA ASP A 325 -12.53 -27.35 -11.55
C ASP A 325 -12.72 -25.84 -11.59
N ARG A 326 -12.79 -25.19 -10.43
CA ARG A 326 -12.91 -23.74 -10.26
C ARG A 326 -11.73 -22.97 -10.88
N PHE A 327 -10.52 -23.45 -10.76
CA PHE A 327 -9.31 -22.82 -11.33
C PHE A 327 -9.09 -23.20 -12.80
N ALA A 328 -9.37 -24.46 -13.15
CA ALA A 328 -9.12 -25.00 -14.47
C ALA A 328 -9.93 -24.32 -15.59
N THR A 329 -11.04 -23.66 -15.24
CA THR A 329 -11.88 -22.91 -16.20
C THR A 329 -11.41 -21.46 -16.40
N LYS A 330 -10.43 -20.95 -15.63
CA LYS A 330 -10.02 -19.54 -15.70
C LYS A 330 -8.93 -19.34 -16.74
N ARG A 331 -9.14 -18.37 -17.65
CA ARG A 331 -8.20 -17.93 -18.68
C ARG A 331 -7.34 -16.74 -18.23
N GLY A 332 -7.74 -16.03 -17.18
CA GLY A 332 -6.98 -14.94 -16.56
C GLY A 332 -6.81 -15.15 -15.05
N VAL A 333 -5.84 -14.47 -14.46
CA VAL A 333 -5.57 -14.58 -13.02
C VAL A 333 -6.67 -13.93 -12.17
N TYR A 334 -7.09 -12.72 -12.53
CA TYR A 334 -8.06 -11.93 -11.74
C TYR A 334 -9.32 -11.58 -12.51
N THR A 335 -9.24 -11.49 -13.83
CA THR A 335 -10.30 -10.97 -14.69
C THR A 335 -10.62 -11.92 -15.82
N TYR A 336 -11.84 -11.79 -16.35
CA TYR A 336 -12.24 -12.44 -17.58
C TYR A 336 -11.47 -11.89 -18.78
N THR A 337 -11.26 -12.74 -19.80
CA THR A 337 -10.62 -12.40 -21.07
C THR A 337 -11.68 -12.08 -22.14
N GLU A 338 -11.24 -11.60 -23.32
CA GLU A 338 -12.14 -11.41 -24.48
C GLU A 338 -12.76 -12.74 -24.93
N GLU A 339 -12.03 -13.86 -24.82
CA GLU A 339 -12.56 -15.19 -25.15
C GLU A 339 -13.65 -15.62 -24.16
N ASP A 340 -13.52 -15.29 -22.87
CA ASP A 340 -14.55 -15.57 -21.89
C ASP A 340 -15.83 -14.79 -22.22
N GLU A 341 -15.71 -13.52 -22.61
CA GLU A 341 -16.86 -12.67 -23.01
C GLU A 341 -17.55 -13.18 -24.28
N LEU A 342 -16.77 -13.67 -25.27
CA LEU A 342 -17.30 -14.26 -26.49
C LEU A 342 -18.09 -15.55 -26.24
N GLU A 343 -17.66 -16.36 -25.27
CA GLU A 343 -18.37 -17.60 -24.90
C GLU A 343 -19.58 -17.33 -23.99
N VAL A 344 -19.44 -16.39 -23.05
CA VAL A 344 -20.46 -16.11 -22.03
C VAL A 344 -20.62 -14.59 -21.83
N ALA A 345 -21.59 -13.98 -22.46
CA ALA A 345 -21.75 -12.53 -22.60
C ALA A 345 -21.74 -11.71 -21.29
N TRP A 346 -22.05 -12.32 -20.14
CA TRP A 346 -21.96 -11.61 -18.84
C TRP A 346 -20.54 -11.60 -18.25
N GLN A 347 -19.64 -12.44 -18.74
CA GLN A 347 -18.22 -12.51 -18.33
C GLN A 347 -17.42 -11.46 -19.10
N ARG A 348 -17.66 -10.19 -18.82
CA ARG A 348 -17.06 -9.09 -19.56
C ARG A 348 -15.55 -9.06 -19.40
N ALA A 349 -14.84 -8.90 -20.51
CA ALA A 349 -13.39 -8.75 -20.53
C ALA A 349 -12.92 -7.62 -19.60
N GLY A 350 -11.93 -7.90 -18.76
CA GLY A 350 -11.44 -6.98 -17.73
C GLY A 350 -12.27 -6.94 -16.44
N GLY A 351 -13.48 -7.52 -16.43
CA GLY A 351 -14.30 -7.71 -15.22
C GLY A 351 -13.71 -8.78 -14.30
N GLY A 352 -13.79 -8.57 -12.99
CA GLY A 352 -13.33 -9.55 -11.99
C GLY A 352 -14.11 -10.86 -12.05
N HIS A 353 -13.48 -11.97 -11.71
CA HIS A 353 -14.16 -13.25 -11.63
C HIS A 353 -15.30 -13.20 -10.60
N PHE A 354 -16.51 -13.62 -10.99
CA PHE A 354 -17.67 -13.63 -10.12
C PHE A 354 -17.44 -14.41 -8.81
N ASP A 355 -16.69 -15.50 -8.89
CA ASP A 355 -16.43 -16.42 -7.79
C ASP A 355 -15.07 -16.18 -7.09
N TYR A 356 -14.49 -14.98 -7.25
CA TYR A 356 -13.14 -14.63 -6.76
C TYR A 356 -12.93 -14.97 -5.28
N PHE A 357 -13.91 -14.69 -4.42
CA PHE A 357 -13.78 -14.92 -2.99
C PHE A 357 -13.73 -16.43 -2.67
N ALA A 358 -14.59 -17.23 -3.31
CA ALA A 358 -14.55 -18.69 -3.18
C ALA A 358 -13.23 -19.27 -3.73
N MET A 359 -12.71 -18.74 -4.85
CA MET A 359 -11.38 -19.11 -5.37
C MET A 359 -10.29 -18.86 -4.33
N ASN A 360 -10.31 -17.69 -3.69
CA ASN A 360 -9.34 -17.31 -2.68
C ASN A 360 -9.41 -18.22 -1.45
N VAL A 361 -10.61 -18.53 -0.96
CA VAL A 361 -10.81 -19.41 0.19
C VAL A 361 -10.40 -20.84 -0.13
N LEU A 362 -10.74 -21.36 -1.32
CA LEU A 362 -10.35 -22.68 -1.76
C LEU A 362 -8.83 -22.85 -1.82
N LEU A 363 -8.11 -21.88 -2.40
CA LEU A 363 -6.64 -21.88 -2.43
C LEU A 363 -6.05 -21.97 -1.02
N GLN A 364 -6.56 -21.16 -0.10
CA GLN A 364 -6.02 -21.07 1.26
C GLN A 364 -6.32 -22.33 2.09
N LYS A 365 -7.51 -22.89 1.96
CA LYS A 365 -7.85 -24.17 2.60
C LYS A 365 -7.02 -25.32 2.02
N ALA A 366 -6.90 -25.37 0.68
CA ALA A 366 -6.06 -26.39 0.02
C ALA A 366 -4.59 -26.29 0.46
N ALA A 367 -4.06 -25.08 0.63
CA ALA A 367 -2.69 -24.89 1.12
C ALA A 367 -2.52 -25.41 2.57
N LEU A 368 -3.47 -25.13 3.45
CA LEU A 368 -3.44 -25.64 4.83
C LEU A 368 -3.52 -27.18 4.90
N ASP A 369 -4.41 -27.76 4.12
CA ASP A 369 -4.56 -29.22 4.08
C ASP A 369 -3.34 -29.88 3.41
N LEU A 370 -2.75 -29.29 2.36
CA LEU A 370 -1.52 -29.79 1.73
C LEU A 370 -0.37 -29.86 2.75
N MET A 371 -0.18 -28.82 3.58
CA MET A 371 0.84 -28.83 4.64
C MET A 371 0.64 -29.99 5.62
N ILE A 372 -0.61 -30.27 5.98
CA ILE A 372 -0.94 -31.41 6.88
C ILE A 372 -0.67 -32.74 6.19
N LEU A 373 -1.10 -32.89 4.93
CA LEU A 373 -0.93 -34.11 4.14
C LEU A 373 0.55 -34.45 3.90
N LEU A 374 1.39 -33.43 3.76
CA LEU A 374 2.85 -33.57 3.67
C LEU A 374 3.53 -33.68 5.06
N GLU A 375 2.76 -33.69 6.16
CA GLU A 375 3.25 -33.67 7.53
C GLU A 375 4.19 -32.48 7.84
N GLU A 376 4.08 -31.39 7.08
CA GLU A 376 4.93 -30.21 7.23
C GLU A 376 4.34 -29.16 8.18
N ARG A 377 5.18 -28.66 9.07
CA ARG A 377 4.87 -27.58 10.00
C ARG A 377 5.85 -26.42 9.77
N PRO A 378 5.54 -25.53 8.83
CA PRO A 378 6.47 -24.45 8.50
C PRO A 378 6.72 -23.53 9.68
N ASP A 379 7.90 -22.91 9.71
CA ASP A 379 8.20 -21.83 10.65
C ASP A 379 7.28 -20.65 10.39
N VAL A 380 7.04 -20.31 9.10
CA VAL A 380 6.21 -19.18 8.68
C VAL A 380 5.40 -19.55 7.45
N VAL A 381 4.13 -19.13 7.45
CA VAL A 381 3.31 -19.01 6.24
C VAL A 381 3.25 -17.54 5.86
N HIS A 382 3.66 -17.22 4.64
CA HIS A 382 3.65 -15.86 4.09
C HIS A 382 2.58 -15.74 2.99
N CYS A 383 1.57 -14.94 3.27
CA CYS A 383 0.44 -14.69 2.39
C CYS A 383 0.63 -13.37 1.63
N HIS A 384 0.32 -13.37 0.34
CA HIS A 384 0.45 -12.18 -0.50
C HIS A 384 -0.93 -11.65 -0.86
N ASP A 385 -1.18 -10.36 -0.57
CA ASP A 385 -2.43 -9.61 -0.82
C ASP A 385 -3.71 -10.20 -0.20
N GLY A 386 -4.84 -9.53 -0.43
CA GLY A 386 -6.15 -9.91 0.09
C GLY A 386 -6.59 -11.32 -0.32
N HIS A 387 -6.12 -11.82 -1.47
CA HIS A 387 -6.47 -13.14 -1.97
C HIS A 387 -5.90 -14.31 -1.16
N ALA A 388 -4.92 -14.07 -0.29
CA ALA A 388 -4.36 -15.06 0.63
C ALA A 388 -4.45 -14.64 2.11
N ALA A 389 -4.97 -13.44 2.40
CA ALA A 389 -4.90 -12.84 3.72
C ALA A 389 -5.79 -13.51 4.78
N ILE A 390 -6.80 -14.28 4.41
CA ILE A 390 -7.69 -14.95 5.39
C ILE A 390 -7.02 -16.17 6.02
N LEU A 391 -6.01 -16.75 5.38
CA LEU A 391 -5.35 -17.98 5.81
C LEU A 391 -4.88 -17.93 7.29
N PRO A 392 -4.22 -16.86 7.78
CA PRO A 392 -3.84 -16.78 9.19
C PRO A 392 -5.01 -16.89 10.16
N ALA A 393 -6.15 -16.28 9.82
CA ALA A 393 -7.36 -16.36 10.63
C ALA A 393 -7.94 -17.80 10.64
N MET A 394 -8.07 -18.44 9.47
CA MET A 394 -8.52 -19.83 9.37
C MET A 394 -7.57 -20.78 10.11
N MET A 395 -6.27 -20.59 9.95
CA MET A 395 -5.23 -21.37 10.64
C MET A 395 -5.36 -21.33 12.16
N ARG A 396 -5.91 -20.25 12.74
CA ARG A 396 -6.02 -20.05 14.20
C ARG A 396 -7.41 -20.31 14.78
N GLU A 397 -8.45 -20.03 14.03
CA GLU A 397 -9.83 -20.13 14.53
C GLU A 397 -10.47 -21.49 14.23
N ASN A 398 -10.15 -22.10 13.08
CA ASN A 398 -10.81 -23.33 12.67
C ASN A 398 -10.25 -24.56 13.40
N ALA A 399 -11.14 -25.38 13.93
CA ALA A 399 -10.80 -26.48 14.82
C ALA A 399 -9.81 -27.51 14.22
N GLY A 400 -9.90 -27.76 12.91
CA GLY A 400 -9.03 -28.71 12.19
C GLY A 400 -7.56 -28.26 12.14
N TRP A 401 -7.30 -26.96 12.07
CA TRP A 401 -5.97 -26.42 11.82
C TRP A 401 -5.28 -25.82 13.04
N ARG A 402 -6.03 -25.20 13.98
CA ARG A 402 -5.47 -24.42 15.10
C ARG A 402 -4.45 -25.17 15.98
N THR A 403 -4.64 -26.47 16.18
CA THR A 403 -3.72 -27.27 16.99
C THR A 403 -2.46 -27.63 16.20
N TYR A 404 -2.62 -27.97 14.91
CA TYR A 404 -1.51 -28.36 14.06
C TYR A 404 -0.53 -27.19 13.86
N PHE A 405 -1.05 -26.02 13.52
CA PHE A 405 -0.26 -24.82 13.21
C PHE A 405 0.04 -23.92 14.42
N ARG A 406 -0.17 -24.38 15.63
CA ARG A 406 0.00 -23.54 16.84
C ARG A 406 1.35 -22.83 16.97
N ARG A 407 2.41 -23.34 16.31
CA ARG A 407 3.77 -22.78 16.33
C ARG A 407 4.19 -22.10 15.04
N THR A 408 3.35 -22.14 14.02
CA THR A 408 3.64 -21.55 12.71
C THR A 408 3.37 -20.04 12.73
N GLY A 409 4.33 -19.19 12.41
CA GLY A 409 4.15 -17.75 12.24
C GLY A 409 3.34 -17.44 10.98
N ALA A 410 2.72 -16.28 10.95
CA ALA A 410 2.03 -15.80 9.73
C ALA A 410 2.44 -14.37 9.41
N VAL A 411 2.68 -14.12 8.12
CA VAL A 411 2.95 -12.79 7.55
C VAL A 411 1.97 -12.56 6.42
N VAL A 412 1.48 -11.34 6.29
CA VAL A 412 0.65 -10.89 5.16
C VAL A 412 1.29 -9.64 4.56
N THR A 413 1.71 -9.73 3.31
CA THR A 413 2.20 -8.56 2.56
C THR A 413 1.07 -7.92 1.77
N VAL A 414 0.81 -6.64 2.04
CA VAL A 414 -0.10 -5.78 1.28
C VAL A 414 0.69 -5.16 0.14
N HIS A 415 0.62 -5.76 -1.06
CA HIS A 415 1.28 -5.21 -2.24
C HIS A 415 0.57 -4.01 -2.79
N ASN A 416 -0.75 -4.04 -2.73
CA ASN A 416 -1.62 -2.96 -3.15
C ASN A 416 -2.87 -2.90 -2.27
N ALA A 417 -3.07 -1.79 -1.60
CA ALA A 417 -4.23 -1.56 -0.75
C ALA A 417 -5.38 -0.82 -1.48
N GLY A 418 -5.33 -0.67 -2.80
CA GLY A 418 -6.41 -0.03 -3.57
C GLY A 418 -7.69 -0.85 -3.54
N GLN A 419 -8.83 -0.18 -3.72
CA GLN A 419 -10.13 -0.85 -3.82
C GLN A 419 -10.11 -1.93 -4.89
N GLY A 420 -10.70 -3.10 -4.60
CA GLY A 420 -10.65 -4.30 -5.44
C GLY A 420 -9.43 -5.21 -5.20
N TYR A 421 -8.34 -4.69 -4.60
CA TYR A 421 -7.20 -5.52 -4.18
C TYR A 421 -7.39 -6.13 -2.79
N HIS A 422 -8.30 -5.59 -1.97
CA HIS A 422 -8.64 -6.17 -0.67
C HIS A 422 -9.28 -7.54 -0.79
N GLN A 423 -10.00 -7.78 -1.91
CA GLN A 423 -10.79 -9.00 -2.12
C GLN A 423 -11.92 -9.14 -1.07
N GLU A 424 -12.47 -7.99 -0.71
CA GLU A 424 -13.59 -7.85 0.22
C GLU A 424 -14.87 -8.50 -0.33
N VAL A 425 -15.79 -8.86 0.55
CA VAL A 425 -17.10 -9.40 0.18
C VAL A 425 -18.21 -8.80 1.05
N ASP A 426 -19.30 -8.39 0.39
CA ASP A 426 -20.44 -7.74 1.05
C ASP A 426 -21.34 -8.73 1.78
N ASP A 427 -21.43 -9.96 1.27
CA ASP A 427 -22.23 -11.02 1.87
C ASP A 427 -21.48 -11.65 3.06
N LEU A 428 -21.79 -11.17 4.27
CA LEU A 428 -21.14 -11.62 5.50
C LEU A 428 -21.50 -13.06 5.86
N GLU A 429 -22.72 -13.52 5.54
CA GLU A 429 -23.13 -14.90 5.76
C GLU A 429 -22.39 -15.86 4.83
N PHE A 430 -22.21 -15.46 3.58
CA PHE A 430 -21.35 -16.19 2.65
C PHE A 430 -19.90 -16.24 3.13
N ALA A 431 -19.33 -15.10 3.55
CA ALA A 431 -17.98 -15.06 4.12
C ALA A 431 -17.84 -16.00 5.30
N ARG A 432 -18.79 -15.97 6.25
CA ARG A 432 -18.81 -16.84 7.43
C ARG A 432 -18.88 -18.32 7.04
N ALA A 433 -19.81 -18.65 6.18
CA ALA A 433 -20.06 -20.05 5.81
C ALA A 433 -18.85 -20.65 5.07
N VAL A 434 -18.35 -19.99 4.03
CA VAL A 434 -17.29 -20.53 3.18
C VAL A 434 -15.92 -20.56 3.88
N THR A 435 -15.63 -19.61 4.78
CA THR A 435 -14.37 -19.59 5.54
C THR A 435 -14.40 -20.48 6.79
N GLY A 436 -15.59 -20.69 7.37
CA GLY A 436 -15.76 -21.35 8.66
C GLY A 436 -15.29 -20.50 9.85
N LEU A 437 -15.07 -19.20 9.65
CA LEU A 437 -14.64 -18.28 10.70
C LEU A 437 -15.79 -17.95 11.66
N PRO A 438 -15.50 -17.70 12.94
CA PRO A 438 -16.52 -17.30 13.91
C PRO A 438 -17.19 -15.99 13.52
N GLU A 439 -18.49 -15.85 13.76
CA GLU A 439 -19.27 -14.65 13.48
C GLU A 439 -18.65 -13.38 14.07
N ARG A 440 -18.15 -13.45 15.31
CA ARG A 440 -17.46 -12.32 15.96
C ARG A 440 -16.30 -11.77 15.12
N LEU A 441 -15.53 -12.65 14.45
CA LEU A 441 -14.41 -12.24 13.61
C LEU A 441 -14.90 -11.64 12.29
N ILE A 442 -15.91 -12.24 11.66
CA ILE A 442 -16.54 -11.68 10.46
C ILE A 442 -17.02 -10.25 10.72
N LEU A 443 -17.77 -10.05 11.81
CA LEU A 443 -18.33 -8.74 12.16
C LEU A 443 -17.25 -7.71 12.54
N SER A 444 -16.20 -8.14 13.26
CA SER A 444 -15.11 -7.25 13.66
C SER A 444 -14.13 -6.93 12.51
N SER A 445 -14.16 -7.69 11.42
CA SER A 445 -13.27 -7.51 10.26
C SER A 445 -13.94 -6.75 9.10
N ARG A 446 -14.88 -5.87 9.42
CA ARG A 446 -15.60 -5.07 8.41
C ARG A 446 -14.86 -3.78 8.12
N LEU A 447 -14.78 -3.45 6.83
CA LEU A 447 -14.36 -2.16 6.31
C LEU A 447 -15.47 -1.61 5.41
N GLY A 448 -16.00 -0.44 5.73
CA GLY A 448 -17.10 0.17 4.96
C GLY A 448 -18.42 -0.61 4.95
N GLY A 449 -18.49 -1.79 5.54
CA GLY A 449 -19.66 -2.69 5.53
C GLY A 449 -19.31 -4.10 5.10
N SER A 450 -18.35 -4.29 4.22
CA SER A 450 -17.89 -5.54 3.65
C SER A 450 -16.91 -6.24 4.58
N PHE A 451 -16.86 -7.57 4.56
CA PHE A 451 -15.81 -8.34 5.21
C PHE A 451 -14.49 -8.11 4.48
N ASP A 452 -13.45 -7.70 5.21
CA ASP A 452 -12.13 -7.39 4.67
C ASP A 452 -11.09 -8.43 5.13
N PRO A 453 -10.42 -9.11 4.19
CA PRO A 453 -9.40 -10.13 4.47
C PRO A 453 -8.20 -9.63 5.29
N PHE A 454 -7.72 -8.40 5.06
CA PHE A 454 -6.58 -7.86 5.81
C PHE A 454 -6.96 -7.57 7.26
N LEU A 455 -8.17 -7.06 7.48
CA LEU A 455 -8.67 -6.86 8.83
C LEU A 455 -8.90 -8.19 9.56
N ALA A 456 -9.28 -9.25 8.84
CA ALA A 456 -9.40 -10.60 9.40
C ALA A 456 -8.03 -11.20 9.77
N ALA A 457 -6.99 -10.92 8.98
CA ALA A 457 -5.61 -11.35 9.24
C ALA A 457 -4.99 -10.65 10.46
N SER A 458 -5.34 -9.40 10.68
CA SER A 458 -4.63 -8.47 11.58
C SER A 458 -4.41 -8.97 13.02
N PRO A 459 -5.30 -9.79 13.65
CA PRO A 459 -5.04 -10.34 14.97
C PRO A 459 -4.08 -11.55 14.99
N TYR A 460 -3.76 -12.12 13.82
CA TYR A 460 -3.12 -13.43 13.69
C TYR A 460 -1.81 -13.42 12.93
N ALA A 461 -1.49 -12.31 12.24
CA ALA A 461 -0.32 -12.17 11.39
C ALA A 461 0.41 -10.86 11.63
N VAL A 462 1.69 -10.82 11.29
CA VAL A 462 2.40 -9.55 11.05
C VAL A 462 2.03 -9.07 9.66
N LEU A 463 1.54 -7.85 9.57
CA LEU A 463 1.24 -7.22 8.29
C LEU A 463 2.38 -6.27 7.90
N ASN A 464 2.78 -6.34 6.64
CA ASN A 464 3.73 -5.40 6.06
C ASN A 464 3.26 -4.92 4.68
N THR A 465 3.91 -3.88 4.18
CA THR A 465 3.69 -3.37 2.82
C THR A 465 5.03 -3.16 2.10
N VAL A 466 4.97 -2.78 0.84
CA VAL A 466 6.08 -2.87 -0.12
C VAL A 466 6.94 -1.61 -0.23
N SER A 467 6.76 -0.63 0.63
CA SER A 467 7.73 0.47 0.88
C SER A 467 7.39 1.21 2.17
N GLU A 468 8.40 1.81 2.82
CA GLU A 468 8.20 2.59 4.05
C GLU A 468 7.29 3.79 3.82
N ASN A 469 7.51 4.53 2.74
CA ASN A 469 6.69 5.69 2.42
C ASN A 469 5.23 5.30 2.14
N TYR A 470 5.00 4.19 1.44
CA TYR A 470 3.66 3.70 1.20
C TYR A 470 2.95 3.29 2.49
N GLY A 471 3.65 2.60 3.41
CA GLY A 471 3.13 2.31 4.75
C GLY A 471 2.72 3.58 5.51
N ARG A 472 3.54 4.63 5.41
CA ARG A 472 3.24 5.95 6.01
C ARG A 472 2.05 6.63 5.33
N GLU A 473 1.99 6.62 3.99
CA GLU A 473 0.85 7.19 3.25
C GLU A 473 -0.46 6.53 3.65
N LEU A 474 -0.49 5.20 3.77
CA LEU A 474 -1.66 4.45 4.19
C LEU A 474 -2.08 4.78 5.64
N GLN A 475 -1.15 4.97 6.56
CA GLN A 475 -1.47 5.08 7.98
C GLN A 475 -1.50 6.51 8.53
N GLU A 476 -0.89 7.47 7.83
CA GLU A 476 -0.67 8.82 8.36
C GLU A 476 -1.22 9.92 7.46
N THR A 477 -1.69 9.61 6.24
CA THR A 477 -2.14 10.63 5.28
C THR A 477 -3.57 10.40 4.79
N PRO A 478 -4.22 11.45 4.26
CA PRO A 478 -5.54 11.33 3.62
C PRO A 478 -5.56 10.48 2.34
N ASP A 479 -4.40 10.13 1.79
CA ASP A 479 -4.30 9.30 0.58
C ASP A 479 -4.87 7.89 0.79
N ASP A 480 -4.95 7.43 2.04
CA ASP A 480 -5.62 6.18 2.42
C ASP A 480 -7.13 6.16 2.09
N ALA A 481 -7.74 7.31 1.82
CA ALA A 481 -9.11 7.37 1.31
C ALA A 481 -9.28 6.57 -0.01
N ARG A 482 -8.21 6.44 -0.82
CA ARG A 482 -8.20 5.66 -2.05
C ARG A 482 -8.28 4.14 -1.80
N THR A 483 -7.97 3.71 -0.60
CA THR A 483 -8.01 2.31 -0.15
C THR A 483 -9.26 2.01 0.69
N GLY A 484 -10.20 2.95 0.79
CA GLY A 484 -11.33 2.82 1.70
C GLY A 484 -10.95 2.93 3.18
N TRP A 485 -9.80 3.56 3.50
CA TRP A 485 -9.28 3.76 4.86
C TRP A 485 -8.76 2.47 5.52
N LEU A 486 -8.22 1.53 4.74
CA LEU A 486 -7.65 0.29 5.27
C LEU A 486 -6.47 0.55 6.22
N GLY A 487 -5.53 1.40 5.82
CA GLY A 487 -4.34 1.70 6.62
C GLY A 487 -4.69 2.30 7.98
N HIS A 488 -5.61 3.26 8.00
CA HIS A 488 -6.13 3.84 9.25
C HIS A 488 -6.90 2.82 10.09
N ALA A 489 -7.72 1.96 9.45
CA ALA A 489 -8.45 0.91 10.16
C ALA A 489 -7.52 -0.14 10.79
N LEU A 490 -6.38 -0.45 10.16
CA LEU A 490 -5.33 -1.28 10.73
C LEU A 490 -4.62 -0.56 11.90
N LEU A 491 -4.28 0.70 11.71
CA LEU A 491 -3.63 1.51 12.76
C LEU A 491 -4.51 1.65 14.00
N ASP A 492 -5.82 1.87 13.83
CA ASP A 492 -6.80 1.93 14.93
C ASP A 492 -6.86 0.63 15.74
N ARG A 493 -6.48 -0.49 15.13
CA ARG A 493 -6.35 -1.81 15.79
C ARG A 493 -4.96 -2.03 16.40
N GLY A 494 -4.09 -1.03 16.33
CA GLY A 494 -2.70 -1.11 16.81
C GLY A 494 -1.77 -1.89 15.89
N VAL A 495 -2.17 -2.08 14.63
CA VAL A 495 -1.33 -2.74 13.61
C VAL A 495 -0.56 -1.69 12.84
N HIS A 496 0.76 -1.68 13.02
CA HIS A 496 1.68 -0.84 12.25
C HIS A 496 2.19 -1.62 11.04
N LEU A 497 2.00 -1.07 9.85
CA LEU A 497 2.50 -1.65 8.61
C LEU A 497 4.01 -1.38 8.50
N ALA A 498 4.82 -2.42 8.59
CA ALA A 498 6.22 -2.32 8.28
C ALA A 498 6.40 -2.18 6.76
N GLY A 499 7.04 -1.13 6.29
CA GLY A 499 7.36 -0.97 4.87
C GLY A 499 8.67 -1.68 4.53
N ILE A 500 8.62 -2.71 3.69
CA ILE A 500 9.81 -3.37 3.14
C ILE A 500 9.81 -3.13 1.63
N THR A 501 10.71 -2.26 1.16
CA THR A 501 10.82 -1.98 -0.28
C THR A 501 11.26 -3.23 -1.02
N ASN A 502 10.51 -3.62 -2.06
CA ASN A 502 10.83 -4.81 -2.85
C ASN A 502 12.23 -4.71 -3.44
N GLY A 503 12.91 -5.84 -3.47
CA GLY A 503 14.19 -5.97 -4.15
C GLY A 503 14.03 -6.13 -5.66
N ILE A 504 15.15 -6.06 -6.35
CA ILE A 504 15.28 -6.46 -7.75
C ILE A 504 16.49 -7.39 -7.88
N ASP A 505 16.44 -8.29 -8.85
CA ASP A 505 17.61 -9.03 -9.29
C ASP A 505 18.29 -8.30 -10.46
N PRO A 506 19.44 -7.62 -10.26
CA PRO A 506 20.14 -6.91 -11.32
C PRO A 506 20.60 -7.84 -12.46
N ALA A 507 20.85 -9.12 -12.19
CA ALA A 507 21.30 -10.07 -13.19
C ALA A 507 20.21 -10.37 -14.25
N SER A 508 18.94 -10.21 -13.90
CA SER A 508 17.80 -10.34 -14.81
C SER A 508 17.70 -9.17 -15.81
N PHE A 509 18.36 -8.04 -15.55
CA PHE A 509 18.34 -6.81 -16.36
C PHE A 509 19.75 -6.30 -16.66
N ASP A 510 20.70 -7.22 -16.81
CA ASP A 510 22.11 -6.90 -17.05
C ASP A 510 22.37 -6.60 -18.54
N PRO A 511 22.55 -5.32 -18.95
CA PRO A 511 22.78 -4.98 -20.34
C PRO A 511 24.16 -5.37 -20.87
N SER A 512 25.09 -5.82 -20.03
CA SER A 512 26.34 -6.40 -20.48
C SER A 512 26.16 -7.78 -21.16
N ARG A 513 24.99 -8.40 -20.94
CA ARG A 513 24.53 -9.64 -21.58
C ARG A 513 23.27 -9.36 -22.40
N PRO A 514 23.42 -8.83 -23.62
CA PRO A 514 22.31 -8.30 -24.40
C PRO A 514 21.33 -9.36 -24.91
N GLU A 515 21.76 -10.62 -25.12
CA GLU A 515 20.97 -11.66 -25.79
C GLU A 515 19.69 -12.03 -25.02
N PRO A 516 19.73 -12.27 -23.69
CA PRO A 516 18.50 -12.60 -22.94
C PRO A 516 17.48 -11.46 -22.93
N LEU A 517 17.95 -10.22 -23.05
CA LEU A 517 17.12 -9.02 -23.06
C LEU A 517 16.65 -8.62 -24.47
N GLY A 518 17.18 -9.25 -25.52
CA GLY A 518 16.89 -8.90 -26.91
C GLY A 518 17.48 -7.55 -27.33
N LEU A 519 18.59 -7.11 -26.73
CA LEU A 519 19.22 -5.83 -27.01
C LEU A 519 20.14 -5.90 -28.24
N ALA A 520 20.26 -4.79 -28.96
CA ALA A 520 21.09 -4.70 -30.17
C ALA A 520 22.60 -4.68 -29.89
N ALA A 521 23.02 -4.25 -28.70
CA ALA A 521 24.42 -4.20 -28.28
C ALA A 521 24.56 -4.28 -26.77
N ALA A 522 25.71 -4.75 -26.29
CA ALA A 522 26.07 -4.75 -24.88
C ALA A 522 26.56 -3.37 -24.42
N PHE A 523 26.25 -3.01 -23.17
CA PHE A 523 26.78 -1.84 -22.48
C PHE A 523 26.83 -2.07 -20.96
N ASP A 524 27.52 -1.21 -20.20
CA ASP A 524 27.62 -1.32 -18.74
C ASP A 524 27.38 0.07 -18.11
N VAL A 525 26.21 0.24 -17.50
CA VAL A 525 25.79 1.51 -16.88
C VAL A 525 26.64 1.78 -15.63
N GLY A 526 26.92 0.77 -14.83
CA GLY A 526 27.70 0.90 -13.58
C GLY A 526 29.14 1.33 -13.83
N ARG A 527 29.69 1.05 -15.02
CA ARG A 527 31.02 1.50 -15.45
C ARG A 527 31.00 2.77 -16.28
N GLY A 528 29.82 3.29 -16.63
CA GLY A 528 29.68 4.42 -17.55
C GLY A 528 30.02 4.08 -19.01
N GLU A 529 30.03 2.80 -19.39
CA GLU A 529 30.34 2.32 -20.75
C GLU A 529 29.07 2.28 -21.59
N LEU A 530 28.60 3.44 -22.07
CA LEU A 530 27.28 3.64 -22.68
C LEU A 530 27.25 3.62 -24.21
N ALA A 531 28.36 3.30 -24.88
CA ALA A 531 28.40 3.26 -26.36
C ALA A 531 27.36 2.28 -26.96
N GLY A 532 27.18 1.12 -26.35
CA GLY A 532 26.19 0.13 -26.78
C GLY A 532 24.74 0.60 -26.54
N LYS A 533 24.47 1.42 -25.51
CA LYS A 533 23.16 2.02 -25.28
C LYS A 533 22.73 2.89 -26.48
N ARG A 534 23.66 3.68 -27.04
CA ARG A 534 23.41 4.47 -28.25
C ARG A 534 23.05 3.57 -29.45
N VAL A 535 23.75 2.46 -29.62
CA VAL A 535 23.42 1.46 -30.66
C VAL A 535 22.02 0.87 -30.47
N CYS A 536 21.61 0.58 -29.23
CA CYS A 536 20.25 0.12 -28.92
C CYS A 536 19.20 1.18 -29.28
N LYS A 537 19.45 2.47 -28.96
CA LYS A 537 18.57 3.57 -29.30
C LYS A 537 18.42 3.75 -30.81
N GLU A 538 19.51 3.77 -31.56
CA GLU A 538 19.50 3.83 -33.02
C GLU A 538 18.78 2.65 -33.67
N ALA A 539 18.96 1.42 -33.14
CA ALA A 539 18.28 0.25 -33.63
C ALA A 539 16.76 0.33 -33.43
N LEU A 540 16.31 0.77 -32.24
CA LEU A 540 14.89 0.96 -31.97
C LEU A 540 14.28 2.07 -32.84
N LEU A 541 14.92 3.24 -32.96
CA LEU A 541 14.42 4.35 -33.74
C LEU A 541 14.33 3.97 -35.23
N ARG A 542 15.31 3.26 -35.78
CA ARG A 542 15.25 2.72 -37.16
C ARG A 542 14.07 1.76 -37.35
N ARG A 543 13.80 0.89 -36.40
CA ARG A 543 12.67 -0.02 -36.43
C ARG A 543 11.32 0.72 -36.39
N ILE A 544 11.18 1.74 -35.53
CA ILE A 544 10.00 2.61 -35.44
C ILE A 544 9.83 3.40 -36.75
N GLY A 545 10.90 4.00 -37.29
CA GLY A 545 10.87 4.78 -38.53
C GLY A 545 10.49 3.96 -39.77
N ALA A 546 10.81 2.66 -39.79
CA ALA A 546 10.39 1.72 -40.83
C ALA A 546 8.92 1.24 -40.69
N GLY A 547 8.17 1.73 -39.69
CA GLY A 547 6.81 1.29 -39.41
C GLY A 547 6.69 -0.09 -38.78
N GLY A 548 7.81 -0.68 -38.35
CA GLY A 548 8.05 -1.93 -37.64
C GLY A 548 7.27 -3.17 -38.08
N PRO A 549 7.86 -4.33 -38.23
CA PRO A 549 7.11 -5.59 -38.24
C PRO A 549 6.83 -5.96 -36.77
N TRP A 550 5.73 -5.46 -36.21
CA TRP A 550 5.30 -5.82 -34.86
C TRP A 550 4.28 -6.96 -34.95
N GLU A 551 4.50 -8.07 -34.26
CA GLU A 551 3.55 -9.19 -34.24
C GLU A 551 2.37 -8.96 -33.28
N ARG A 552 2.64 -8.30 -32.13
CA ARG A 552 1.69 -8.14 -31.01
C ARG A 552 1.43 -6.70 -30.63
N VAL A 553 1.92 -5.77 -31.43
CA VAL A 553 1.89 -4.33 -31.13
C VAL A 553 1.40 -3.58 -32.35
N LYS A 554 0.55 -2.58 -32.14
CA LYS A 554 0.12 -1.65 -33.19
C LYS A 554 0.80 -0.30 -32.98
N GLN A 555 1.45 0.22 -34.02
CA GLN A 555 2.15 1.49 -33.98
C GLN A 555 1.27 2.63 -34.50
N PHE A 556 1.32 3.76 -33.79
CA PHE A 556 0.75 5.05 -34.16
C PHE A 556 1.84 6.12 -34.08
N GLY A 557 1.97 6.94 -35.12
CA GLY A 557 3.07 7.89 -35.26
C GLY A 557 4.42 7.22 -35.56
N ALA A 558 5.44 8.04 -35.70
CA ALA A 558 6.80 7.63 -36.01
C ALA A 558 7.82 8.52 -35.31
N LEU A 559 9.06 8.04 -35.19
CA LEU A 559 10.21 8.81 -34.72
C LEU A 559 11.33 8.68 -35.78
N PRO A 560 11.84 9.80 -36.35
CA PRO A 560 12.94 9.75 -37.31
C PRO A 560 14.23 9.22 -36.67
N ALA A 561 14.97 8.40 -37.40
CA ALA A 561 16.20 7.77 -36.92
C ALA A 561 17.46 8.64 -37.10
N GLU A 562 17.34 9.81 -37.77
CA GLU A 562 18.48 10.60 -38.32
C GLU A 562 19.23 11.46 -37.30
N ALA A 563 18.74 11.56 -36.07
CA ALA A 563 19.38 12.31 -34.98
C ALA A 563 19.39 11.49 -33.70
N ASP A 564 20.26 11.84 -32.75
CA ASP A 564 20.24 11.29 -31.38
C ASP A 564 19.48 12.25 -30.44
N PRO A 565 18.14 12.39 -30.59
CA PRO A 565 17.35 13.30 -29.77
C PRO A 565 17.19 12.76 -28.37
N PRO A 566 16.97 13.63 -27.35
CA PRO A 566 16.53 13.17 -26.03
C PRO A 566 15.21 12.41 -26.17
N LEU A 567 15.20 11.15 -25.71
CA LEU A 567 14.07 10.23 -25.82
C LEU A 567 13.44 9.99 -24.46
N PHE A 568 12.22 10.50 -24.29
CA PHE A 568 11.36 10.20 -23.16
C PHE A 568 10.55 8.95 -23.44
N THR A 569 10.51 8.02 -22.48
CA THR A 569 9.80 6.76 -22.63
C THR A 569 8.80 6.56 -21.49
N PHE A 570 7.68 5.92 -21.80
CA PHE A 570 6.72 5.41 -20.84
C PHE A 570 6.37 3.96 -21.19
N ILE A 571 6.37 3.07 -20.21
CA ILE A 571 5.96 1.67 -20.36
C ILE A 571 5.00 1.33 -19.24
N GLY A 572 3.78 0.89 -19.57
CA GLY A 572 2.84 0.46 -18.56
C GLY A 572 1.39 0.40 -19.01
N ARG A 573 0.51 0.02 -18.08
CA ARG A 573 -0.94 0.06 -18.32
C ARG A 573 -1.42 1.50 -18.48
N LEU A 574 -2.22 1.76 -19.50
CA LEU A 574 -2.75 3.09 -19.76
C LEU A 574 -3.99 3.33 -18.87
N THR A 575 -3.74 3.79 -17.66
CA THR A 575 -4.77 4.05 -16.64
C THR A 575 -4.56 5.39 -15.97
N ALA A 576 -5.63 5.93 -15.37
CA ALA A 576 -5.55 7.13 -14.54
C ALA A 576 -4.62 6.94 -13.33
N GLN A 577 -4.54 5.73 -12.76
CA GLN A 577 -3.60 5.40 -11.69
C GLN A 577 -2.15 5.68 -12.09
N LYS A 578 -1.77 5.30 -13.31
CA LYS A 578 -0.43 5.52 -13.87
C LYS A 578 -0.21 6.96 -14.36
N GLY A 579 -1.21 7.84 -14.22
CA GLY A 579 -1.10 9.25 -14.59
C GLY A 579 -0.99 9.51 -16.09
N VAL A 580 -1.51 8.61 -16.94
CA VAL A 580 -1.36 8.72 -18.39
C VAL A 580 -2.08 9.95 -18.93
N ASP A 581 -3.18 10.38 -18.34
CA ASP A 581 -3.87 11.64 -18.65
C ASP A 581 -3.03 12.87 -18.32
N ILE A 582 -2.25 12.83 -17.23
CA ILE A 582 -1.25 13.86 -16.88
C ILE A 582 -0.12 13.86 -17.91
N LEU A 583 0.38 12.65 -18.24
CA LEU A 583 1.45 12.47 -19.22
C LEU A 583 1.08 13.08 -20.59
N ILE A 584 -0.09 12.78 -21.12
CA ILE A 584 -0.55 13.27 -22.42
C ILE A 584 -0.58 14.81 -22.45
N ARG A 585 -1.10 15.43 -21.40
CA ARG A 585 -1.14 16.89 -21.29
C ARG A 585 0.26 17.48 -21.15
N ALA A 586 1.09 16.93 -20.28
CA ALA A 586 2.46 17.40 -20.08
C ALA A 586 3.31 17.31 -21.37
N ILE A 587 3.11 16.25 -22.18
CA ILE A 587 3.73 16.14 -23.50
C ILE A 587 3.22 17.29 -24.40
N GLY A 588 1.90 17.52 -24.46
CA GLY A 588 1.30 18.60 -25.22
C GLY A 588 1.84 19.99 -24.87
N ASP A 589 2.05 20.23 -23.57
CA ASP A 589 2.59 21.51 -23.05
C ASP A 589 4.09 21.67 -23.35
N LEU A 590 4.87 20.59 -23.34
CA LEU A 590 6.31 20.64 -23.59
C LEU A 590 6.67 20.70 -25.07
N LEU A 591 5.92 20.04 -25.95
CA LEU A 591 6.24 19.96 -27.39
C LEU A 591 6.44 21.30 -28.08
N PRO A 592 5.66 22.35 -27.81
CA PRO A 592 5.90 23.68 -28.41
C PRO A 592 7.18 24.37 -27.91
N LEU A 593 7.62 24.05 -26.68
CA LEU A 593 8.74 24.69 -26.01
C LEU A 593 10.08 24.03 -26.32
N GLU A 594 10.05 22.70 -26.53
CA GLU A 594 11.24 21.85 -26.65
C GLU A 594 11.21 21.06 -27.98
N PRO A 595 11.64 21.65 -29.10
CA PRO A 595 11.59 21.03 -30.44
C PRO A 595 12.40 19.74 -30.58
N SER A 596 13.43 19.55 -29.76
CA SER A 596 14.31 18.36 -29.77
C SER A 596 13.69 17.14 -29.12
N ALA A 597 12.77 17.30 -28.17
CA ALA A 597 12.21 16.21 -27.38
C ALA A 597 11.41 15.21 -28.23
N ARG A 598 11.60 13.91 -27.95
CA ARG A 598 10.88 12.80 -28.56
C ARG A 598 10.25 11.93 -27.48
N PHE A 599 9.07 11.40 -27.78
CA PHE A 599 8.28 10.62 -26.83
C PHE A 599 7.88 9.28 -27.41
N LEU A 600 8.13 8.23 -26.66
CA LEU A 600 7.71 6.85 -26.97
C LEU A 600 6.87 6.31 -25.82
N VAL A 601 5.58 6.09 -26.09
CA VAL A 601 4.64 5.50 -25.13
C VAL A 601 4.34 4.07 -25.54
N PHE A 602 4.49 3.12 -24.62
CA PHE A 602 4.23 1.71 -24.86
C PHE A 602 3.30 1.10 -23.81
N GLY A 603 2.21 0.49 -24.25
CA GLY A 603 1.25 -0.18 -23.39
C GLY A 603 -0.15 -0.24 -23.98
N SER A 604 -1.10 -0.70 -23.17
CA SER A 604 -2.53 -0.72 -23.49
C SER A 604 -3.35 -0.47 -22.22
N GLY A 605 -4.62 -0.08 -22.38
CA GLY A 605 -5.47 0.17 -21.22
C GLY A 605 -6.82 0.81 -21.54
N ALA A 606 -7.15 1.91 -20.88
CA ALA A 606 -8.41 2.60 -21.06
C ALA A 606 -8.56 3.15 -22.50
N PRO A 607 -9.65 2.80 -23.21
CA PRO A 607 -9.84 3.19 -24.61
C PRO A 607 -9.76 4.70 -24.84
N GLU A 608 -10.22 5.50 -23.89
CA GLU A 608 -10.20 6.97 -23.97
C GLU A 608 -8.77 7.52 -23.96
N LEU A 609 -7.86 6.90 -23.18
CA LEU A 609 -6.46 7.28 -23.10
C LEU A 609 -5.70 6.82 -24.35
N GLU A 610 -6.00 5.62 -24.88
CA GLU A 610 -5.47 5.14 -26.13
C GLU A 610 -5.83 6.09 -27.28
N GLN A 611 -7.11 6.49 -27.37
CA GLN A 611 -7.58 7.42 -28.40
C GLN A 611 -6.93 8.80 -28.28
N GLN A 612 -6.71 9.31 -27.07
CA GLN A 612 -6.00 10.58 -26.85
C GLN A 612 -4.54 10.49 -27.33
N LEU A 613 -3.86 9.38 -27.06
CA LEU A 613 -2.50 9.14 -27.56
C LEU A 613 -2.46 9.03 -29.09
N GLU A 614 -3.38 8.26 -29.69
CA GLU A 614 -3.52 8.18 -31.15
C GLU A 614 -3.71 9.59 -31.77
N SER A 615 -4.58 10.40 -31.17
CA SER A 615 -4.84 11.77 -31.62
C SER A 615 -3.60 12.67 -31.47
N LEU A 616 -2.85 12.52 -30.38
CA LEU A 616 -1.63 13.28 -30.16
C LEU A 616 -0.56 12.96 -31.21
N THR A 617 -0.38 11.66 -31.54
CA THR A 617 0.59 11.25 -32.59
C THR A 617 0.24 11.79 -33.97
N ALA A 618 -1.03 12.00 -34.26
CA ALA A 618 -1.53 12.52 -35.54
C ALA A 618 -1.61 14.06 -35.59
N SER A 619 -1.37 14.76 -34.47
CA SER A 619 -1.40 16.21 -34.42
C SER A 619 -0.15 16.83 -35.02
N ASP A 620 -0.23 18.11 -35.47
CA ASP A 620 0.93 18.87 -35.98
C ASP A 620 2.09 18.96 -34.97
N LEU A 621 1.78 18.96 -33.66
CA LEU A 621 2.78 18.97 -32.59
C LEU A 621 3.42 17.59 -32.35
N GLY A 622 2.66 16.52 -32.55
CA GLY A 622 3.10 15.14 -32.28
C GLY A 622 3.77 14.46 -33.49
N LEU A 623 3.56 14.99 -34.69
CA LEU A 623 4.09 14.41 -35.93
C LEU A 623 5.62 14.29 -35.85
N ASP A 624 6.14 13.09 -36.12
CA ASP A 624 7.58 12.75 -36.05
C ASP A 624 8.22 12.98 -34.66
N ARG A 625 7.41 13.20 -33.62
CA ARG A 625 7.88 13.53 -32.27
C ARG A 625 7.27 12.64 -31.19
N VAL A 626 6.10 12.07 -31.44
CA VAL A 626 5.41 11.17 -30.53
C VAL A 626 5.11 9.87 -31.26
N CYS A 627 5.51 8.74 -30.67
CA CYS A 627 5.15 7.42 -31.12
C CYS A 627 4.40 6.68 -29.99
N PHE A 628 3.26 6.10 -30.34
CA PHE A 628 2.50 5.24 -29.44
C PHE A 628 2.50 3.81 -29.98
N LEU A 629 3.00 2.88 -29.18
CA LEU A 629 3.01 1.45 -29.43
C LEU A 629 1.96 0.79 -28.55
N ARG A 630 0.83 0.41 -29.13
CA ARG A 630 -0.27 -0.23 -28.40
C ARG A 630 -0.09 -1.74 -28.39
N GLY A 631 0.02 -2.33 -27.21
CA GLY A 631 0.15 -3.78 -27.04
C GLY A 631 1.06 -4.16 -25.88
N PHE A 632 1.51 -5.43 -25.93
CA PHE A 632 2.42 -5.99 -24.92
C PHE A 632 3.46 -6.90 -25.59
N ASP A 633 4.72 -6.62 -25.34
CA ASP A 633 5.88 -7.44 -25.78
C ASP A 633 7.05 -7.20 -24.80
N PRO A 634 7.47 -8.21 -24.02
CA PRO A 634 8.54 -8.05 -23.03
C PRO A 634 9.91 -7.70 -23.63
N LEU A 635 10.28 -8.27 -24.79
CA LEU A 635 11.57 -7.96 -25.42
C LEU A 635 11.59 -6.54 -26.00
N LEU A 636 10.45 -6.10 -26.53
CA LEU A 636 10.30 -4.72 -26.96
C LEU A 636 10.37 -3.75 -25.77
N ALA A 637 9.77 -4.11 -24.63
CA ALA A 637 9.88 -3.31 -23.41
C ALA A 637 11.35 -3.13 -23.00
N ASN A 638 12.15 -4.20 -22.97
CA ASN A 638 13.58 -4.12 -22.69
C ASN A 638 14.32 -3.21 -23.68
N SER A 639 13.99 -3.31 -24.97
CA SER A 639 14.57 -2.48 -26.01
C SER A 639 14.22 -0.99 -25.79
N ILE A 640 13.00 -0.67 -25.36
CA ILE A 640 12.55 0.69 -25.04
C ILE A 640 13.26 1.23 -23.78
N TYR A 641 13.39 0.41 -22.73
CA TYR A 641 14.18 0.80 -21.54
C TYR A 641 15.64 1.09 -21.91
N ALA A 642 16.27 0.23 -22.71
CA ALA A 642 17.66 0.41 -23.11
C ALA A 642 17.87 1.60 -24.05
N ALA A 643 16.87 1.98 -24.86
CA ALA A 643 16.93 3.10 -25.78
C ALA A 643 16.63 4.45 -25.15
N GLY A 644 15.75 4.51 -24.14
CA GLY A 644 15.30 5.74 -23.50
C GLY A 644 16.41 6.47 -22.75
N ASP A 645 16.38 7.80 -22.78
CA ASP A 645 17.21 8.63 -21.92
C ASP A 645 16.50 8.94 -20.61
N PHE A 646 15.18 9.17 -20.69
CA PHE A 646 14.33 9.47 -19.53
C PHE A 646 13.09 8.59 -19.52
N PHE A 647 12.78 8.02 -18.34
CA PHE A 647 11.64 7.15 -18.12
C PHE A 647 10.59 7.84 -17.26
N LEU A 648 9.38 8.03 -17.80
CA LEU A 648 8.33 8.82 -17.17
C LEU A 648 7.44 7.97 -16.29
N ILE A 649 7.29 8.33 -15.00
CA ILE A 649 6.42 7.64 -14.04
C ILE A 649 5.54 8.66 -13.30
N PRO A 650 4.51 9.23 -13.95
CA PRO A 650 3.62 10.22 -13.35
C PRO A 650 2.51 9.57 -12.51
N SER A 651 2.76 8.44 -11.90
CA SER A 651 1.77 7.67 -11.16
C SER A 651 1.14 8.49 -10.03
N ARG A 652 -0.20 8.48 -9.92
CA ARG A 652 -0.91 9.03 -8.78
C ARG A 652 -0.72 8.20 -7.52
N TYR A 653 -0.37 6.96 -7.72
CA TYR A 653 -0.31 5.95 -6.70
C TYR A 653 0.62 4.81 -7.16
N GLU A 654 1.70 4.57 -6.43
CA GLU A 654 2.70 3.54 -6.76
C GLU A 654 3.24 2.90 -5.47
N PRO A 655 2.72 1.77 -5.02
CA PRO A 655 3.12 1.17 -3.75
C PRO A 655 4.61 0.92 -3.60
N CYS A 656 5.25 0.39 -4.62
CA CYS A 656 6.68 0.13 -4.65
C CYS A 656 7.37 0.77 -5.86
N GLY A 657 6.88 0.44 -7.08
CA GLY A 657 7.59 0.70 -8.33
C GLY A 657 8.75 -0.28 -8.53
N LEU A 658 8.70 -1.06 -9.61
CA LEU A 658 9.82 -1.89 -10.07
C LEU A 658 10.37 -1.36 -11.39
N THR A 659 9.54 -0.66 -12.14
CA THR A 659 9.87 -0.13 -13.47
C THR A 659 10.96 0.95 -13.42
N ASP A 660 11.06 1.71 -12.34
CA ASP A 660 12.14 2.66 -12.11
C ASP A 660 13.50 1.96 -11.92
N TYR A 661 13.53 0.81 -11.23
CA TYR A 661 14.77 0.01 -11.13
C TYR A 661 15.19 -0.53 -12.49
N ILE A 662 14.26 -1.11 -13.26
CA ILE A 662 14.54 -1.64 -14.59
C ILE A 662 15.07 -0.52 -15.49
N ALA A 663 14.43 0.65 -15.47
CA ALA A 663 14.87 1.82 -16.21
C ALA A 663 16.32 2.22 -15.83
N GLN A 664 16.60 2.35 -14.54
CA GLN A 664 17.91 2.72 -14.03
C GLN A 664 19.01 1.70 -14.38
N LEU A 665 18.72 0.39 -14.27
CA LEU A 665 19.66 -0.68 -14.64
C LEU A 665 20.01 -0.64 -16.13
N LEU A 666 19.07 -0.21 -16.98
CA LEU A 666 19.25 -0.04 -18.42
C LEU A 666 19.65 1.39 -18.83
N GLY A 667 20.08 2.22 -17.87
CA GLY A 667 20.59 3.55 -18.09
C GLY A 667 19.54 4.58 -18.54
N ASN A 668 18.26 4.33 -18.27
CA ASN A 668 17.13 5.20 -18.56
C ASN A 668 16.74 5.93 -17.25
N LEU A 669 17.02 7.23 -17.12
CA LEU A 669 16.84 7.95 -15.86
C LEU A 669 15.35 8.22 -15.59
N PRO A 670 14.81 7.80 -14.43
CA PRO A 670 13.42 8.01 -14.11
C PRO A 670 13.10 9.48 -13.80
N ILE A 671 11.94 9.94 -14.28
CA ILE A 671 11.29 11.19 -13.87
C ILE A 671 10.00 10.79 -13.18
N VAL A 672 9.93 10.98 -11.86
CA VAL A 672 8.88 10.40 -11.04
C VAL A 672 8.06 11.44 -10.28
N HIS A 673 6.77 11.21 -10.16
CA HIS A 673 5.99 11.80 -9.08
C HIS A 673 6.40 11.16 -7.75
N ARG A 674 6.72 11.98 -6.73
CA ARG A 674 7.25 11.51 -5.44
C ARG A 674 6.15 10.92 -4.56
N VAL A 675 5.70 9.70 -4.85
CA VAL A 675 4.62 8.98 -4.17
C VAL A 675 5.02 7.52 -3.92
N GLY A 676 4.51 6.94 -2.84
CA GLY A 676 4.73 5.54 -2.49
C GLY A 676 6.21 5.14 -2.52
N GLY A 677 6.53 4.04 -3.16
CA GLY A 677 7.91 3.57 -3.30
C GLY A 677 8.78 4.36 -4.26
N LEU A 678 8.23 5.27 -5.06
CA LEU A 678 9.03 6.09 -5.99
C LEU A 678 9.92 7.14 -5.29
N VAL A 679 9.69 7.40 -3.99
CA VAL A 679 10.57 8.26 -3.18
C VAL A 679 12.01 7.76 -3.11
N LYS A 680 12.27 6.49 -3.50
CA LYS A 680 13.62 5.93 -3.59
C LYS A 680 14.47 6.51 -4.73
N VAL A 681 13.83 7.14 -5.73
CA VAL A 681 14.50 7.95 -6.75
C VAL A 681 14.86 9.30 -6.13
N ILE A 682 16.15 9.57 -6.06
CA ILE A 682 16.68 10.80 -5.44
C ILE A 682 16.86 11.86 -6.51
N ASP A 683 16.15 12.99 -6.36
CA ASP A 683 16.17 14.12 -7.32
C ASP A 683 17.59 14.66 -7.51
N GLY A 684 18.06 14.71 -8.75
CA GLY A 684 19.39 15.17 -9.13
C GLY A 684 20.54 14.20 -8.82
N GLU A 685 20.26 13.03 -8.22
CA GLU A 685 21.29 12.02 -7.90
C GLU A 685 21.07 10.71 -8.66
N THR A 686 19.83 10.19 -8.70
CA THR A 686 19.52 8.92 -9.37
C THR A 686 18.38 9.03 -10.39
N GLY A 687 17.94 10.24 -10.67
CA GLY A 687 16.86 10.59 -11.57
C GLY A 687 16.30 11.97 -11.23
N PHE A 688 15.08 12.24 -11.66
CA PHE A 688 14.38 13.48 -11.38
C PHE A 688 13.07 13.21 -10.66
N ALA A 689 12.70 14.07 -9.71
CA ALA A 689 11.46 13.92 -8.96
C ALA A 689 10.71 15.24 -8.83
N TYR A 690 9.38 15.17 -8.71
CA TYR A 690 8.50 16.32 -8.51
C TYR A 690 7.38 15.93 -7.51
N ASP A 691 6.80 16.92 -6.81
CA ASP A 691 5.89 16.66 -5.68
C ASP A 691 4.41 16.82 -6.06
N GLU A 692 4.06 17.81 -6.90
CA GLU A 692 2.68 18.05 -7.31
C GLU A 692 2.35 17.26 -8.58
N ASN A 693 1.38 16.34 -8.51
CA ASN A 693 1.03 15.49 -9.63
C ASN A 693 0.13 16.23 -10.64
N THR A 694 0.70 17.22 -11.31
CA THR A 694 0.05 18.01 -12.35
C THR A 694 0.81 17.94 -13.67
N PRO A 695 0.16 18.21 -14.82
CA PRO A 695 0.84 18.26 -16.11
C PRO A 695 1.98 19.28 -16.12
N GLU A 696 1.78 20.45 -15.51
CA GLU A 696 2.74 21.54 -15.44
C GLU A 696 3.99 21.14 -14.65
N ALA A 697 3.84 20.49 -13.51
CA ALA A 697 4.96 20.03 -12.68
C ALA A 697 5.76 18.92 -13.39
N LEU A 698 5.09 18.00 -14.08
CA LEU A 698 5.76 16.99 -14.91
C LEU A 698 6.50 17.65 -16.08
N ALA A 699 5.89 18.62 -16.79
CA ALA A 699 6.53 19.34 -17.88
C ALA A 699 7.78 20.10 -17.41
N LEU A 700 7.71 20.74 -16.23
CA LEU A 700 8.87 21.40 -15.61
C LEU A 700 9.98 20.40 -15.26
N ALA A 701 9.64 19.21 -14.73
CA ALA A 701 10.63 18.18 -14.44
C ALA A 701 11.30 17.64 -15.72
N MET A 702 10.52 17.44 -16.80
CA MET A 702 11.06 17.08 -18.11
C MET A 702 11.96 18.20 -18.69
N GLY A 703 11.58 19.46 -18.52
CA GLY A 703 12.39 20.62 -18.95
C GLY A 703 13.74 20.66 -18.19
N ARG A 704 13.74 20.44 -16.86
CA ARG A 704 14.99 20.32 -16.07
C ARG A 704 15.89 19.20 -16.59
N ALA A 705 15.29 18.04 -16.91
CA ALA A 705 16.03 16.90 -17.45
C ALA A 705 16.65 17.23 -18.80
N LEU A 706 15.93 17.92 -19.71
CA LEU A 706 16.45 18.39 -21.00
C LEU A 706 17.58 19.41 -20.85
N THR A 707 17.43 20.38 -19.95
CA THR A 707 18.48 21.35 -19.66
C THR A 707 19.74 20.65 -19.16
N THR A 708 19.62 19.72 -18.22
CA THR A 708 20.77 18.95 -17.71
C THR A 708 21.40 18.09 -18.83
N TYR A 709 20.59 17.47 -19.69
CA TYR A 709 21.05 16.65 -20.81
C TYR A 709 21.87 17.47 -21.83
N ALA A 710 21.44 18.71 -22.12
CA ALA A 710 22.09 19.60 -23.06
C ALA A 710 23.34 20.28 -22.50
N ASP A 711 23.24 20.80 -21.26
CA ASP A 711 24.25 21.66 -20.67
C ASP A 711 25.31 20.89 -19.87
N ASP A 712 24.95 19.76 -19.26
CA ASP A 712 25.86 18.92 -18.46
C ASP A 712 25.63 17.41 -18.69
N PRO A 713 26.04 16.88 -19.86
CA PRO A 713 25.94 15.44 -20.13
C PRO A 713 26.71 14.58 -19.12
N GLY A 714 27.73 15.15 -18.47
CA GLY A 714 28.49 14.49 -17.42
C GLY A 714 27.64 14.20 -16.18
N ALA A 715 26.77 15.12 -15.80
CA ALA A 715 25.82 14.91 -14.71
C ALA A 715 24.82 13.78 -15.01
N ILE A 716 24.35 13.68 -16.25
CA ILE A 716 23.49 12.57 -16.70
C ILE A 716 24.20 11.23 -16.50
N GLY A 717 25.45 11.11 -16.98
CA GLY A 717 26.28 9.90 -16.81
C GLY A 717 26.54 9.58 -15.34
N ALA A 718 26.80 10.58 -14.50
CA ALA A 718 26.99 10.40 -13.06
C ALA A 718 25.71 9.91 -12.37
N MET A 719 24.53 10.44 -12.72
CA MET A 719 23.25 9.96 -12.20
C MET A 719 22.96 8.51 -12.58
N GLN A 720 23.28 8.11 -13.81
CA GLN A 720 23.11 6.73 -14.29
C GLN A 720 23.96 5.76 -13.47
N VAL A 721 25.25 6.07 -13.25
CA VAL A 721 26.15 5.24 -12.41
C VAL A 721 25.65 5.19 -10.97
N ALA A 722 25.33 6.35 -10.37
CA ALA A 722 24.86 6.43 -8.98
C ALA A 722 23.55 5.62 -8.77
N ALA A 723 22.66 5.61 -9.75
CA ALA A 723 21.42 4.83 -9.69
C ALA A 723 21.70 3.32 -9.60
N VAL A 724 22.57 2.79 -10.46
CA VAL A 724 22.96 1.37 -10.44
C VAL A 724 23.70 1.01 -9.15
N GLU A 725 24.63 1.84 -8.68
CA GLU A 725 25.34 1.63 -7.42
C GLU A 725 24.38 1.61 -6.22
N ARG A 726 23.38 2.51 -6.20
CA ARG A 726 22.37 2.56 -5.15
C ARG A 726 21.53 1.29 -5.14
N ILE A 727 21.09 0.80 -6.30
CA ILE A 727 20.35 -0.46 -6.42
C ILE A 727 21.19 -1.61 -5.86
N ALA A 728 22.45 -1.75 -6.30
CA ALA A 728 23.35 -2.82 -5.85
C ALA A 728 23.60 -2.80 -4.34
N ARG A 729 23.64 -1.60 -3.75
CA ARG A 729 23.91 -1.42 -2.32
C ARG A 729 22.70 -1.67 -1.44
N LEU A 730 21.48 -1.29 -1.87
CA LEU A 730 20.32 -1.20 -0.98
C LEU A 730 19.12 -2.03 -1.41
N HIS A 731 18.99 -2.32 -2.71
CA HIS A 731 17.72 -2.78 -3.27
C HIS A 731 17.82 -4.13 -3.99
N THR A 732 18.91 -4.89 -3.81
CA THR A 732 18.96 -6.28 -4.25
C THR A 732 18.17 -7.18 -3.31
N TRP A 733 17.63 -8.28 -3.80
CA TRP A 733 16.94 -9.24 -2.96
C TRP A 733 17.82 -9.80 -1.83
N GLU A 734 19.13 -9.93 -2.04
CA GLU A 734 20.08 -10.29 -0.99
C GLU A 734 20.01 -9.34 0.22
N LYS A 735 19.83 -8.04 -0.03
CA LYS A 735 19.73 -7.02 1.02
C LYS A 735 18.34 -7.00 1.67
N VAL A 736 17.33 -6.98 0.84
CA VAL A 736 15.91 -6.87 1.26
C VAL A 736 15.46 -8.12 2.03
N MET A 737 15.96 -9.31 1.67
CA MET A 737 15.65 -10.56 2.35
C MET A 737 15.96 -10.51 3.86
N HIS A 738 16.98 -9.75 4.27
CA HIS A 738 17.32 -9.60 5.69
C HIS A 738 16.14 -9.01 6.49
N ASP A 739 15.44 -8.04 5.94
CA ASP A 739 14.28 -7.42 6.57
C ASP A 739 13.11 -8.41 6.65
N TYR A 740 12.90 -9.22 5.61
CA TYR A 740 11.92 -10.31 5.65
C TYR A 740 12.25 -11.35 6.71
N LEU A 741 13.51 -11.72 6.91
CA LEU A 741 13.89 -12.64 7.99
C LEU A 741 13.63 -12.06 9.38
N LEU A 742 13.81 -10.75 9.57
CA LEU A 742 13.42 -10.07 10.82
C LEU A 742 11.91 -10.12 11.01
N LEU A 743 11.15 -9.84 9.97
CA LEU A 743 9.68 -9.92 9.97
C LEU A 743 9.19 -11.34 10.32
N TYR A 744 9.80 -12.37 9.74
CA TYR A 744 9.47 -13.77 10.02
C TYR A 744 9.77 -14.17 11.48
N ARG A 745 10.90 -13.70 12.04
CA ARG A 745 11.20 -13.89 13.46
C ARG A 745 10.16 -13.21 14.35
N GLN A 746 9.69 -12.01 13.98
CA GLN A 746 8.61 -11.31 14.68
C GLN A 746 7.31 -12.12 14.60
N ALA A 747 6.93 -12.62 13.42
CA ALA A 747 5.72 -13.43 13.23
C ALA A 747 5.72 -14.70 14.08
N ARG A 748 6.88 -15.36 14.26
CA ARG A 748 7.00 -16.51 15.17
C ARG A 748 6.82 -16.16 16.65
N ARG A 749 7.17 -14.94 17.06
CA ARG A 749 7.02 -14.47 18.44
C ARG A 749 5.60 -14.03 18.78
N LEU A 750 4.78 -13.69 17.80
CA LEU A 750 3.37 -13.31 17.99
C LEU A 750 2.46 -14.48 18.36
N HIS A 751 3.02 -15.71 18.55
CA HIS A 751 2.21 -16.84 18.99
C HIS A 751 1.71 -16.60 20.40
N PRO A 752 0.40 -16.52 20.66
CA PRO A 752 -0.12 -16.70 21.99
C PRO A 752 0.20 -18.15 22.41
N ILE A 753 1.26 -18.30 23.20
CA ILE A 753 1.40 -19.45 24.08
C ILE A 753 0.10 -19.47 24.87
N GLY A 754 -0.71 -20.51 24.70
CA GLY A 754 -2.08 -20.64 25.12
C GLY A 754 -2.49 -19.84 26.35
N ARG A 755 -3.53 -19.04 26.18
CA ARG A 755 -4.48 -18.72 27.22
C ARG A 755 -5.76 -19.54 27.04
#